data_888e48db34d34f8f9abf66275e51041b
#
_entry.id   888e48db34d34f8f9abf66275e51041b
#
_cell.length_a   1.000
_cell.length_b   1.000
_cell.length_c   1.000
_cell.angle_alpha   90.00
_cell.angle_beta   90.00
_cell.angle_gamma   90.00
#
_symmetry.space_group_name_H-M   'P 1'
#
loop_
_entity.id
_entity.type
_entity.pdbx_description
1 polymer ?
#
loop_
_entity_poly.entity_id
_entity_poly.type
_entity_poly.pdbx_seq_one_letter_code
_entity_poly.pdbx_strand_id
1 'polypeptide(L)'
;MRVRGILRNYRQWWIWGVLGFWIMSCNVVGNLWVTVYYGVPVWKEAKTTLFCASDAKAYETEVHNVWATHACVPTDPNPQELVLENVTENFNMWRNDMVDQMHEDVISLWDQSLKPCVKLTPLCVTLECRNATSKMVNDTRNVEEMKNCSFNTTTELRDRKQTVYASFYKLDIVPLNENKSTSSENYRLINCNTSAITQACPKVNFDPIPIHYCTPAGYAILKCNNKTFNGTGPCSNVSTVQCTHGIKPVVSTQLLLNGSLAEEGIIIRSENLTDNVKTIIVHLEEPVEIVCTRPNNNTRKSVRIGPGQTFYATGEIIGDIRQAHCNISEAKWNETLQNVTKKLKEHFPNKTIIFNSSSGGDLEITTHSFNCRGEFFYCNTSKLFNGIYNGTQSNSSNSNSTIIIPCKIKQIVNMWQKVGRAMYAPPIAGNITCTSNITGLLLVRDGGPDNVTEIFRPGGGDMRDNWRSELYKYKVVEIKPLGIAPTGAKRRVVEREKRAVGLGAVFLGFLGAAGSTMGAASITLTVQARQLLSGIVQQQSNLLRAIEAQQHMLQLTVWGIKQLQTRVLAIERYLKDQQLLGIWGCSGKLICTTAVPWNASWSNRSHDDIWNNMTWMQWDREISNYTNTIYRLLEESQNQQERNEKDLLALDSWGNLWNWFSITNWLWYIKIFIMIVGGLIGLRIIFAVLSIVNRVRQGYSPLSFQTPTPNPREADRLGGIEEEGGEQDRTRSIRLVNGFLALAWDDLRSLCLFSYHRLRDFILVVARAVELLGRSLLRGLQKGWEALKYLGGLVQYWGLELKKSAISLLDTTAIAVAEGTDRIIAVIQGICRAIRNIPRRIRQGFETILQ
;
A
#
# COMPACT_ATOMS: atom_id res chain seq x y z
N MET A 1 29.72 -39.83 78.55
CA MET A 1 28.64 -39.83 77.56
C MET A 1 28.39 -38.45 76.91
N ARG A 2 29.38 -37.63 76.58
CA ARG A 2 29.18 -36.25 75.95
C ARG A 2 29.88 -36.05 74.61
N VAL A 3 30.54 -37.03 74.07
CA VAL A 3 31.31 -36.89 72.82
C VAL A 3 30.60 -37.47 71.58
N ARG A 4 29.56 -38.30 71.76
CA ARG A 4 28.80 -38.93 70.64
C ARG A 4 27.69 -38.00 70.06
N GLY A 5 27.34 -36.94 70.68
CA GLY A 5 26.31 -36.00 70.23
C GLY A 5 26.87 -34.94 69.24
N ILE A 6 28.14 -34.57 69.36
CA ILE A 6 28.80 -33.53 68.54
C ILE A 6 29.17 -34.06 67.16
N LEU A 7 29.57 -35.31 67.07
CA LEU A 7 29.92 -35.94 65.75
C LEU A 7 28.70 -36.20 64.84
N ARG A 8 27.51 -36.32 65.42
CA ARG A 8 26.28 -36.53 64.66
C ARG A 8 25.78 -35.23 64.03
N ASN A 9 25.97 -34.06 64.65
CA ASN A 9 25.66 -32.75 64.10
C ASN A 9 26.66 -32.33 63.01
N TYR A 10 27.95 -32.68 63.12
CA TYR A 10 28.97 -32.37 62.12
C TYR A 10 28.73 -33.10 60.78
N ARG A 11 28.25 -34.32 60.84
CA ARG A 11 27.91 -35.09 59.63
C ARG A 11 26.68 -34.56 58.90
N GLN A 12 25.72 -33.99 59.64
CA GLN A 12 24.56 -33.33 59.11
C GLN A 12 24.91 -31.98 58.45
N TRP A 13 25.79 -31.21 59.07
CA TRP A 13 26.31 -29.97 58.51
C TRP A 13 27.14 -30.17 57.23
N TRP A 14 27.88 -31.25 57.15
CA TRP A 14 28.64 -31.61 55.93
C TRP A 14 27.70 -32.00 54.82
N ILE A 15 26.66 -32.76 55.08
CA ILE A 15 25.63 -33.09 54.09
C ILE A 15 24.92 -31.82 53.58
N TRP A 16 24.59 -30.88 54.44
CA TRP A 16 24.00 -29.61 54.04
C TRP A 16 25.01 -28.71 53.32
N GLY A 17 26.26 -28.72 53.70
CA GLY A 17 27.33 -28.02 53.02
C GLY A 17 27.61 -28.60 51.61
N VAL A 18 27.66 -29.93 51.47
CA VAL A 18 27.81 -30.59 50.20
C VAL A 18 26.56 -30.43 49.30
N LEU A 19 25.36 -30.52 49.89
CA LEU A 19 24.09 -30.20 49.18
C LEU A 19 24.00 -28.72 48.80
N GLY A 20 24.42 -27.81 49.63
CA GLY A 20 24.50 -26.39 49.34
C GLY A 20 25.56 -26.08 48.24
N PHE A 21 26.71 -26.75 48.27
CA PHE A 21 27.73 -26.66 47.23
C PHE A 21 27.27 -27.30 45.92
N TRP A 22 26.54 -28.46 45.96
CA TRP A 22 25.91 -29.04 44.79
C TRP A 22 24.77 -28.18 44.20
N ILE A 23 23.99 -27.52 45.08
CA ILE A 23 22.98 -26.57 44.63
C ILE A 23 23.62 -25.27 44.07
N MET A 24 24.77 -24.86 44.61
CA MET A 24 25.55 -23.74 44.04
C MET A 24 26.39 -24.13 42.85
N SER A 25 26.78 -25.38 42.68
CA SER A 25 27.55 -25.90 41.56
C SER A 25 26.67 -26.43 40.43
N CYS A 26 25.35 -26.56 40.60
CA CYS A 26 24.44 -26.59 39.51
C CYS A 26 24.50 -25.17 38.92
N ASN A 27 25.37 -24.94 37.93
CA ASN A 27 25.18 -23.94 36.95
C ASN A 27 23.73 -24.12 36.48
N VAL A 28 22.85 -23.32 37.04
CA VAL A 28 21.54 -23.08 36.45
C VAL A 28 21.88 -22.50 35.09
N VAL A 29 22.04 -23.33 34.09
CA VAL A 29 21.89 -22.92 32.70
C VAL A 29 20.45 -22.39 32.68
N GLY A 30 20.32 -21.09 32.87
CA GLY A 30 19.04 -20.47 32.96
C GLY A 30 18.30 -20.79 31.67
N ASN A 31 17.18 -21.50 31.79
CA ASN A 31 16.36 -21.82 30.62
C ASN A 31 16.03 -20.50 29.91
N LEU A 32 16.46 -20.41 28.64
CA LEU A 32 16.14 -19.26 27.80
C LEU A 32 14.71 -19.43 27.27
N TRP A 33 14.02 -18.32 27.16
CA TRP A 33 12.63 -18.25 26.70
C TRP A 33 12.53 -17.33 25.49
N VAL A 34 11.57 -17.62 24.62
CA VAL A 34 11.28 -16.76 23.48
C VAL A 34 10.66 -15.44 23.97
N THR A 35 11.24 -14.33 23.55
CA THR A 35 10.70 -12.99 23.79
C THR A 35 10.42 -12.34 22.44
N VAL A 36 9.24 -11.73 22.29
CA VAL A 36 8.79 -11.03 21.09
C VAL A 36 9.10 -9.55 21.24
N TYR A 37 9.75 -8.99 20.22
CA TYR A 37 10.08 -7.57 20.11
C TYR A 37 9.33 -6.96 18.96
N TYR A 38 8.74 -5.79 19.16
CA TYR A 38 8.10 -5.01 18.11
C TYR A 38 8.80 -3.69 17.95
N GLY A 39 9.15 -3.33 16.70
CA GLY A 39 9.92 -2.15 16.38
C GLY A 39 11.43 -2.42 16.20
N VAL A 40 11.83 -3.66 15.92
CA VAL A 40 13.23 -3.97 15.63
C VAL A 40 13.66 -3.38 14.28
N PRO A 41 14.90 -2.87 14.16
CA PRO A 41 15.40 -2.27 12.94
C PRO A 41 15.88 -3.33 11.95
N VAL A 42 14.95 -4.08 11.39
CA VAL A 42 15.20 -5.13 10.39
C VAL A 42 14.41 -4.79 9.15
N TRP A 43 15.04 -4.95 7.99
CA TRP A 43 14.41 -4.75 6.68
C TRP A 43 14.74 -5.85 5.71
N LYS A 44 13.91 -5.95 4.70
CA LYS A 44 14.06 -6.84 3.56
C LYS A 44 13.77 -6.05 2.29
N GLU A 45 14.51 -6.33 1.22
CA GLU A 45 14.16 -5.79 -0.09
C GLU A 45 12.75 -6.22 -0.50
N ALA A 46 11.92 -5.27 -0.89
CA ALA A 46 10.54 -5.53 -1.27
C ALA A 46 10.06 -4.57 -2.34
N LYS A 47 9.10 -5.05 -3.12
CA LYS A 47 8.39 -4.25 -4.11
C LYS A 47 7.15 -3.65 -3.45
N THR A 48 6.97 -2.35 -3.63
CA THR A 48 5.77 -1.65 -3.17
C THR A 48 5.42 -0.51 -4.11
N THR A 49 4.16 -0.10 -4.07
CA THR A 49 3.71 1.08 -4.79
C THR A 49 4.20 2.34 -4.09
N LEU A 50 4.95 3.16 -4.81
CA LEU A 50 5.42 4.46 -4.33
C LEU A 50 4.41 5.55 -4.72
N PHE A 51 4.38 6.62 -3.96
CA PHE A 51 3.59 7.80 -4.27
C PHE A 51 4.48 9.01 -4.57
N CYS A 52 3.90 10.02 -5.21
CA CYS A 52 4.66 11.22 -5.58
C CYS A 52 4.54 12.33 -4.52
N ALA A 53 5.61 13.11 -4.40
CA ALA A 53 5.59 14.41 -3.76
C ALA A 53 6.16 15.45 -4.72
N SER A 54 5.68 16.69 -4.66
CA SER A 54 6.17 17.80 -5.48
C SER A 54 6.21 19.09 -4.68
N ASP A 55 6.99 20.06 -5.16
CA ASP A 55 7.11 21.36 -4.49
C ASP A 55 5.79 22.13 -4.47
N ALA A 56 5.52 22.84 -3.38
CA ALA A 56 4.31 23.63 -3.19
C ALA A 56 4.08 24.70 -4.27
N LYS A 57 5.13 25.21 -4.86
CA LYS A 57 5.05 26.18 -5.99
C LYS A 57 4.37 25.61 -7.24
N ALA A 58 4.34 24.30 -7.40
CA ALA A 58 3.64 23.63 -8.50
C ALA A 58 2.12 23.77 -8.40
N TYR A 59 1.58 24.10 -7.22
CA TYR A 59 0.14 24.32 -6.99
C TYR A 59 -0.32 25.74 -7.29
N GLU A 60 0.59 26.72 -7.26
CA GLU A 60 0.25 28.14 -7.44
C GLU A 60 0.07 28.54 -8.92
N THR A 61 0.59 27.73 -9.84
CA THR A 61 0.39 27.93 -11.26
C THR A 61 -0.74 27.05 -11.75
N GLU A 62 -1.83 27.63 -12.21
CA GLU A 62 -2.98 26.95 -12.85
C GLU A 62 -2.63 26.21 -14.15
N VAL A 63 -1.38 25.98 -14.42
CA VAL A 63 -0.91 25.31 -15.63
C VAL A 63 -1.07 23.81 -15.47
N HIS A 64 -1.99 23.23 -16.24
CA HIS A 64 -2.08 21.78 -16.39
C HIS A 64 -0.78 21.26 -17.03
N ASN A 65 -0.12 20.29 -16.39
CA ASN A 65 1.05 19.63 -16.92
C ASN A 65 0.81 18.12 -17.10
N VAL A 66 1.63 17.50 -17.94
CA VAL A 66 1.56 16.05 -18.20
C VAL A 66 1.79 15.24 -16.91
N TRP A 67 2.59 15.75 -16.00
CA TRP A 67 3.04 15.05 -14.80
C TRP A 67 2.02 15.05 -13.69
N ALA A 68 0.89 15.74 -13.86
CA ALA A 68 -0.21 15.80 -12.89
C ALA A 68 0.26 16.06 -11.45
N THR A 69 1.22 16.97 -11.27
CA THR A 69 1.84 17.29 -9.97
C THR A 69 0.86 17.86 -8.95
N HIS A 70 -0.28 18.39 -9.41
CA HIS A 70 -1.38 18.83 -8.56
C HIS A 70 -1.99 17.69 -7.73
N ALA A 71 -1.84 16.43 -8.17
CA ALA A 71 -2.27 15.24 -7.42
C ALA A 71 -1.20 14.71 -6.45
N CYS A 72 0.02 15.26 -6.49
CA CYS A 72 1.09 14.89 -5.58
C CYS A 72 0.93 15.60 -4.23
N VAL A 73 1.37 14.95 -3.15
CA VAL A 73 1.47 15.61 -1.85
C VAL A 73 2.57 16.65 -1.87
N PRO A 74 2.47 17.75 -1.08
CA PRO A 74 3.58 18.70 -0.94
C PRO A 74 4.82 18.02 -0.37
N THR A 75 6.00 18.42 -0.86
CA THR A 75 7.26 17.98 -0.27
C THR A 75 7.41 18.53 1.15
N ASP A 76 8.02 17.74 2.03
CA ASP A 76 8.39 18.19 3.35
C ASP A 76 9.45 19.32 3.22
N PRO A 77 9.24 20.49 3.84
CA PRO A 77 10.22 21.58 3.81
C PRO A 77 11.54 21.22 4.50
N ASN A 78 11.53 20.25 5.42
CA ASN A 78 12.71 19.75 6.13
C ASN A 78 12.81 18.23 5.96
N PRO A 79 13.26 17.74 4.78
CA PRO A 79 13.45 16.31 4.59
C PRO A 79 14.52 15.79 5.54
N GLN A 80 14.15 14.79 6.34
CA GLN A 80 15.08 14.14 7.25
C GLN A 80 15.82 13.03 6.52
N GLU A 81 17.14 13.11 6.56
CA GLU A 81 18.04 12.04 6.13
C GLU A 81 18.85 11.57 7.33
N LEU A 82 18.72 10.31 7.68
CA LEU A 82 19.39 9.70 8.81
C LEU A 82 20.47 8.76 8.32
N VAL A 83 21.71 9.07 8.63
CA VAL A 83 22.84 8.20 8.32
C VAL A 83 22.79 6.98 9.23
N LEU A 84 22.89 5.78 8.63
CA LEU A 84 22.92 4.51 9.33
C LEU A 84 24.40 4.14 9.60
N GLU A 85 24.81 4.27 10.86
CA GLU A 85 26.18 3.93 11.25
C GLU A 85 26.41 2.41 11.23
N ASN A 86 27.57 1.99 10.77
CA ASN A 86 28.01 0.57 10.72
C ASN A 86 27.06 -0.37 9.91
N VAL A 87 26.36 0.18 8.95
CA VAL A 87 25.49 -0.59 8.04
C VAL A 87 26.11 -0.67 6.66
N THR A 88 26.26 -1.88 6.15
CA THR A 88 26.65 -2.15 4.77
C THR A 88 25.47 -2.84 4.07
N GLU A 89 25.02 -2.27 2.96
CA GLU A 89 23.86 -2.77 2.19
C GLU A 89 24.25 -2.99 0.75
N ASN A 90 23.77 -4.07 0.15
CA ASN A 90 23.97 -4.36 -1.26
C ASN A 90 22.92 -3.66 -2.10
N PHE A 91 23.36 -2.97 -3.16
CA PHE A 91 22.51 -2.32 -4.13
C PHE A 91 22.71 -2.96 -5.51
N ASN A 92 21.66 -2.96 -6.30
CA ASN A 92 21.71 -3.34 -7.71
C ASN A 92 20.76 -2.45 -8.52
N MET A 93 21.31 -1.44 -9.18
CA MET A 93 20.53 -0.50 -9.99
C MET A 93 19.83 -1.17 -11.18
N TRP A 94 20.36 -2.27 -11.69
CA TRP A 94 19.84 -2.95 -12.88
C TRP A 94 18.61 -3.82 -12.57
N ARG A 95 18.39 -4.16 -11.30
CA ARG A 95 17.23 -4.91 -10.82
C ARG A 95 16.37 -4.10 -9.85
N ASN A 96 16.45 -2.79 -9.92
CA ASN A 96 15.68 -1.89 -9.06
C ASN A 96 14.26 -1.72 -9.61
N ASP A 97 13.28 -2.14 -8.85
CA ASP A 97 11.86 -2.03 -9.24
C ASP A 97 11.34 -0.60 -9.29
N MET A 98 12.00 0.35 -8.63
CA MET A 98 11.67 1.77 -8.73
C MET A 98 11.74 2.28 -10.17
N VAL A 99 12.70 1.78 -10.95
CA VAL A 99 12.88 2.14 -12.36
C VAL A 99 11.69 1.69 -13.20
N ASP A 100 11.27 0.44 -13.05
CA ASP A 100 10.11 -0.10 -13.77
C ASP A 100 8.84 0.63 -13.39
N GLN A 101 8.66 0.93 -12.12
CA GLN A 101 7.51 1.68 -11.62
C GLN A 101 7.48 3.11 -12.17
N MET A 102 8.62 3.81 -12.16
CA MET A 102 8.72 5.14 -12.75
C MET A 102 8.40 5.11 -14.25
N HIS A 103 8.89 4.10 -14.97
CA HIS A 103 8.61 3.94 -16.39
C HIS A 103 7.11 3.77 -16.66
N GLU A 104 6.45 2.88 -15.94
CA GLU A 104 5.00 2.68 -16.05
C GLU A 104 4.22 3.94 -15.69
N ASP A 105 4.64 4.67 -14.67
CA ASP A 105 4.00 5.92 -14.24
C ASP A 105 4.10 7.00 -15.30
N VAL A 106 5.27 7.19 -15.88
CA VAL A 106 5.49 8.18 -16.94
C VAL A 106 4.63 7.86 -18.15
N ILE A 107 4.58 6.59 -18.56
CA ILE A 107 3.72 6.15 -19.67
C ILE A 107 2.24 6.39 -19.36
N SER A 108 1.80 6.03 -18.18
CA SER A 108 0.40 6.16 -17.76
C SER A 108 -0.03 7.62 -17.64
N LEU A 109 0.83 8.50 -17.14
CA LEU A 109 0.58 9.93 -17.07
C LEU A 109 0.47 10.56 -18.45
N TRP A 110 1.31 10.13 -19.37
CA TRP A 110 1.26 10.58 -20.76
C TRP A 110 -0.04 10.17 -21.43
N ASP A 111 -0.43 8.90 -21.31
CA ASP A 111 -1.68 8.39 -21.85
C ASP A 111 -2.89 9.10 -21.22
N GLN A 112 -2.86 9.38 -19.93
CA GLN A 112 -3.92 10.12 -19.25
C GLN A 112 -4.05 11.56 -19.74
N SER A 113 -2.93 12.24 -20.02
CA SER A 113 -2.94 13.61 -20.54
C SER A 113 -3.55 13.72 -21.93
N LEU A 114 -3.45 12.67 -22.74
CA LEU A 114 -4.01 12.60 -24.09
C LEU A 114 -5.48 12.18 -24.13
N LYS A 115 -6.00 11.53 -23.08
CA LYS A 115 -7.35 10.97 -23.05
C LYS A 115 -8.48 11.97 -23.34
N PRO A 116 -8.48 13.20 -22.77
CA PRO A 116 -9.50 14.20 -23.02
C PRO A 116 -9.24 15.02 -24.30
N CYS A 117 -8.14 14.76 -25.01
CA CYS A 117 -7.71 15.57 -26.12
C CYS A 117 -8.36 15.14 -27.44
N VAL A 118 -8.31 16.03 -28.44
CA VAL A 118 -8.96 15.83 -29.73
C VAL A 118 -8.30 14.69 -30.51
N LYS A 119 -9.10 13.77 -31.01
CA LYS A 119 -8.65 12.72 -31.93
C LYS A 119 -8.66 13.23 -33.37
N LEU A 120 -7.57 13.07 -34.08
CA LEU A 120 -7.38 13.55 -35.45
C LEU A 120 -7.80 12.55 -36.53
N THR A 121 -8.70 11.61 -36.26
CA THR A 121 -9.22 10.66 -37.25
C THR A 121 -9.78 11.37 -38.51
N PRO A 122 -10.45 12.53 -38.45
CA PRO A 122 -10.91 13.24 -39.63
C PRO A 122 -9.80 13.76 -40.54
N LEU A 123 -8.56 13.82 -40.07
CA LEU A 123 -7.39 14.26 -40.87
C LEU A 123 -6.68 13.11 -41.61
N CYS A 124 -7.12 11.87 -41.46
CA CYS A 124 -6.64 10.75 -42.26
C CYS A 124 -7.30 10.77 -43.63
N VAL A 125 -7.00 11.80 -44.42
CA VAL A 125 -7.45 12.04 -45.78
C VAL A 125 -6.26 12.20 -46.69
N THR A 126 -6.48 12.16 -48.01
CA THR A 126 -5.46 12.47 -48.98
C THR A 126 -5.05 13.94 -48.89
N LEU A 127 -3.75 14.17 -48.76
CA LEU A 127 -3.15 15.48 -48.71
C LEU A 127 -2.52 15.77 -50.09
N GLU A 128 -2.86 16.91 -50.70
CA GLU A 128 -2.19 17.40 -51.90
C GLU A 128 -1.07 18.36 -51.47
N CYS A 129 0.18 17.90 -51.59
CA CYS A 129 1.31 18.66 -51.04
C CYS A 129 2.21 19.19 -52.13
N ARG A 130 2.70 20.39 -51.92
CA ARG A 130 3.68 21.06 -52.75
C ARG A 130 4.87 21.50 -51.90
N ASN A 131 6.05 21.63 -52.52
CA ASN A 131 7.20 22.15 -51.77
C ASN A 131 6.92 23.60 -51.32
N ALA A 132 7.29 23.92 -50.10
CA ALA A 132 7.18 25.26 -49.58
C ALA A 132 8.11 26.18 -50.40
N THR A 133 7.57 27.24 -51.01
CA THR A 133 8.35 28.21 -51.77
C THR A 133 8.84 29.30 -50.82
N SER A 134 10.15 29.37 -50.63
CA SER A 134 10.76 30.56 -50.02
C SER A 134 10.90 31.64 -51.09
N LYS A 135 10.40 32.85 -50.81
CA LYS A 135 10.46 33.98 -51.77
C LYS A 135 11.85 34.62 -51.93
N MET A 136 12.83 34.21 -51.11
CA MET A 136 14.18 34.80 -51.10
C MET A 136 15.20 33.78 -50.53
N VAL A 137 15.78 32.90 -51.31
CA VAL A 137 17.12 32.41 -51.08
C VAL A 137 17.52 31.33 -52.06
N ASN A 138 18.75 31.39 -52.57
CA ASN A 138 19.38 30.41 -53.50
C ASN A 138 19.83 29.09 -52.79
N ASP A 139 19.41 28.81 -51.58
CA ASP A 139 19.80 27.58 -50.91
C ASP A 139 18.64 26.56 -50.91
N THR A 140 18.67 25.69 -51.89
CA THR A 140 17.65 24.67 -52.17
C THR A 140 17.59 23.58 -51.10
N ARG A 141 18.59 23.44 -50.23
CA ARG A 141 18.67 22.34 -49.27
C ARG A 141 17.72 22.46 -48.07
N ASN A 142 17.38 23.68 -47.68
CA ASN A 142 16.52 23.94 -46.51
C ASN A 142 15.02 23.98 -46.84
N VAL A 143 14.67 24.12 -48.12
CA VAL A 143 13.27 24.20 -48.61
C VAL A 143 12.58 22.82 -48.65
N GLU A 144 13.36 21.74 -48.61
CA GLU A 144 12.81 20.38 -48.73
C GLU A 144 12.23 19.81 -47.42
N GLU A 145 12.44 20.41 -46.23
CA GLU A 145 12.01 19.86 -44.98
C GLU A 145 10.52 20.07 -44.65
N MET A 146 9.88 21.07 -45.25
CA MET A 146 8.46 21.34 -45.07
C MET A 146 7.69 21.34 -46.37
N LYS A 147 6.47 20.83 -46.32
CA LYS A 147 5.55 20.84 -47.45
C LYS A 147 4.28 21.59 -47.07
N ASN A 148 3.77 22.39 -48.04
CA ASN A 148 2.46 23.05 -47.89
C ASN A 148 1.41 22.12 -48.52
N CYS A 149 0.48 21.69 -47.69
CA CYS A 149 -0.54 20.73 -48.08
C CYS A 149 -1.94 21.34 -48.06
N SER A 150 -2.76 20.93 -49.03
CA SER A 150 -4.19 21.19 -49.01
C SER A 150 -4.96 19.89 -48.85
N PHE A 151 -6.00 19.92 -48.10
CA PHE A 151 -6.86 18.77 -47.81
C PHE A 151 -8.28 19.19 -47.51
N ASN A 152 -9.21 18.25 -47.74
CA ASN A 152 -10.61 18.41 -47.40
C ASN A 152 -10.90 17.76 -46.04
N THR A 153 -11.32 18.54 -45.09
CA THR A 153 -11.66 18.07 -43.76
C THR A 153 -13.13 18.33 -43.45
N THR A 154 -13.62 17.66 -42.42
CA THR A 154 -14.94 17.89 -41.86
C THR A 154 -15.04 19.27 -41.22
N THR A 155 -16.27 19.75 -41.03
CA THR A 155 -16.55 20.99 -40.32
C THR A 155 -17.37 20.69 -39.06
N GLU A 156 -17.87 21.73 -38.42
CA GLU A 156 -18.85 21.58 -37.31
C GLU A 156 -20.13 20.88 -37.75
N LEU A 157 -20.48 20.97 -39.04
CA LEU A 157 -21.62 20.27 -39.67
C LEU A 157 -21.13 19.02 -40.40
N ARG A 158 -21.78 17.88 -40.17
CA ARG A 158 -21.35 16.58 -40.72
C ARG A 158 -21.49 16.49 -42.23
N ASP A 159 -22.38 17.25 -42.83
CA ASP A 159 -22.71 17.28 -44.25
C ASP A 159 -21.84 18.27 -45.04
N ARG A 160 -21.02 19.07 -44.40
CA ARG A 160 -20.16 20.06 -45.04
C ARG A 160 -18.70 19.68 -44.86
N LYS A 161 -17.95 19.84 -45.95
CA LYS A 161 -16.48 19.72 -45.94
C LYS A 161 -15.89 21.09 -46.30
N GLN A 162 -14.69 21.34 -45.78
CA GLN A 162 -13.91 22.53 -46.08
C GLN A 162 -12.54 22.16 -46.61
N THR A 163 -12.01 22.93 -47.49
CA THR A 163 -10.63 22.81 -47.96
C THR A 163 -9.74 23.67 -47.10
N VAL A 164 -8.73 23.07 -46.51
CA VAL A 164 -7.78 23.70 -45.59
C VAL A 164 -6.38 23.56 -46.09
N TYR A 165 -5.56 24.58 -45.88
CA TYR A 165 -4.12 24.59 -46.18
C TYR A 165 -3.34 24.58 -44.86
N ALA A 166 -2.35 23.72 -44.74
CA ALA A 166 -1.46 23.64 -43.58
C ALA A 166 -0.06 23.20 -44.04
N SER A 167 0.94 23.59 -43.28
CA SER A 167 2.31 23.12 -43.53
C SER A 167 2.61 21.92 -42.64
N PHE A 168 3.21 20.88 -43.21
CA PHE A 168 3.65 19.71 -42.49
C PHE A 168 5.14 19.47 -42.72
N TYR A 169 5.80 18.91 -41.72
CA TYR A 169 7.17 18.42 -41.90
C TYR A 169 7.17 17.14 -42.75
N LYS A 170 8.18 16.98 -43.56
CA LYS A 170 8.33 15.82 -44.46
C LYS A 170 8.33 14.49 -43.72
N LEU A 171 8.81 14.48 -42.48
CA LEU A 171 8.81 13.27 -41.64
C LEU A 171 7.42 12.83 -41.17
N ASP A 172 6.44 13.73 -41.21
CA ASP A 172 5.07 13.46 -40.74
C ASP A 172 4.16 12.93 -41.82
N ILE A 173 4.59 12.97 -43.08
CA ILE A 173 3.80 12.61 -44.27
C ILE A 173 4.47 11.51 -45.07
N VAL A 174 3.67 10.65 -45.69
CA VAL A 174 4.13 9.55 -46.56
C VAL A 174 3.46 9.65 -47.91
N PRO A 175 4.21 9.54 -49.04
CA PRO A 175 3.64 9.56 -50.38
C PRO A 175 2.77 8.33 -50.62
N LEU A 176 1.62 8.52 -51.28
CA LEU A 176 0.70 7.47 -51.66
C LEU A 176 1.07 6.75 -52.96
N ASN A 177 1.73 7.45 -53.88
CA ASN A 177 2.16 6.93 -55.17
C ASN A 177 3.69 7.10 -55.36
N GLU A 178 4.37 6.05 -55.77
CA GLU A 178 5.82 6.06 -56.03
C GLU A 178 6.20 6.66 -57.41
N ASN A 179 5.21 6.96 -58.26
CA ASN A 179 5.46 7.44 -59.62
C ASN A 179 5.66 8.97 -59.66
N LYS A 180 6.89 9.37 -60.01
CA LYS A 180 7.47 10.72 -59.98
C LYS A 180 7.05 11.64 -61.15
N SER A 181 5.84 11.74 -61.56
CA SER A 181 5.54 12.48 -62.81
C SER A 181 4.56 13.66 -62.75
N THR A 182 4.13 14.08 -61.58
CA THR A 182 3.18 15.21 -61.45
C THR A 182 3.63 16.24 -60.42
N SER A 183 3.43 17.52 -60.70
CA SER A 183 3.81 18.68 -59.84
C SER A 183 3.08 18.74 -58.50
N SER A 184 2.06 17.94 -58.27
CA SER A 184 1.38 17.74 -56.99
C SER A 184 1.37 16.26 -56.63
N GLU A 185 2.00 15.91 -55.54
CA GLU A 185 2.06 14.53 -55.04
C GLU A 185 1.01 14.35 -53.93
N ASN A 186 0.35 13.18 -53.93
CA ASN A 186 -0.60 12.82 -52.92
C ASN A 186 0.12 12.16 -51.72
N TYR A 187 -0.13 12.67 -50.54
CA TYR A 187 0.43 12.20 -49.27
C TYR A 187 -0.67 11.83 -48.29
N ARG A 188 -0.30 11.13 -47.27
CA ARG A 188 -1.11 10.92 -46.05
C ARG A 188 -0.24 11.13 -44.80
N LEU A 189 -0.87 11.35 -43.65
CA LEU A 189 -0.17 11.39 -42.39
C LEU A 189 0.42 10.00 -42.07
N ILE A 190 1.63 9.97 -41.50
CA ILE A 190 2.46 8.76 -41.41
C ILE A 190 1.77 7.60 -40.68
N ASN A 191 1.04 7.83 -39.64
CA ASN A 191 0.46 6.76 -38.80
C ASN A 191 -1.03 6.51 -39.04
N CYS A 192 -1.64 7.09 -40.08
CA CYS A 192 -3.07 6.93 -40.34
C CYS A 192 -3.53 5.50 -40.66
N ASN A 193 -2.64 4.66 -41.16
CA ASN A 193 -2.97 3.26 -41.48
C ASN A 193 -2.72 2.28 -40.33
N THR A 194 -2.01 2.70 -39.29
CA THR A 194 -1.53 1.80 -38.23
C THR A 194 -1.99 2.22 -36.84
N SER A 195 -2.26 3.49 -36.62
CA SER A 195 -2.48 4.06 -35.30
C SER A 195 -3.57 5.13 -35.27
N ALA A 196 -4.22 5.28 -34.16
CA ALA A 196 -5.04 6.45 -33.87
C ALA A 196 -4.14 7.62 -33.48
N ILE A 197 -4.32 8.77 -34.14
CA ILE A 197 -3.58 9.99 -33.85
C ILE A 197 -4.42 10.87 -32.93
N THR A 198 -3.85 11.28 -31.81
CA THR A 198 -4.46 12.20 -30.86
C THR A 198 -3.62 13.46 -30.76
N GLN A 199 -4.23 14.62 -30.95
CA GLN A 199 -3.55 15.90 -30.74
C GLN A 199 -3.34 16.14 -29.25
N ALA A 200 -2.13 16.48 -28.83
CA ALA A 200 -1.89 16.91 -27.46
C ALA A 200 -2.69 18.19 -27.18
N CYS A 201 -3.30 18.27 -25.99
CA CYS A 201 -4.08 19.45 -25.59
C CYS A 201 -3.16 20.67 -25.51
N PRO A 202 -3.48 21.80 -26.18
CA PRO A 202 -2.58 22.97 -26.21
C PRO A 202 -2.34 23.61 -24.85
N LYS A 203 -3.24 23.39 -23.89
CA LYS A 203 -3.11 23.89 -22.52
C LYS A 203 -2.17 23.09 -21.65
N VAL A 204 -1.79 21.87 -22.07
CA VAL A 204 -0.92 20.98 -21.32
C VAL A 204 0.54 21.35 -21.58
N ASN A 205 1.29 21.59 -20.52
CA ASN A 205 2.72 21.84 -20.56
C ASN A 205 3.48 20.51 -20.47
N PHE A 206 4.48 20.33 -21.34
CA PHE A 206 5.36 19.16 -21.36
C PHE A 206 6.64 19.34 -20.53
N ASP A 207 6.89 20.51 -19.97
CA ASP A 207 8.11 20.75 -19.20
C ASP A 207 8.20 19.80 -18.01
N PRO A 208 9.32 19.07 -17.85
CA PRO A 208 9.46 18.15 -16.74
C PRO A 208 9.54 18.89 -15.41
N ILE A 209 8.75 18.46 -14.45
CA ILE A 209 8.74 19.00 -13.09
C ILE A 209 9.38 17.98 -12.16
N PRO A 210 10.24 18.39 -11.22
CA PRO A 210 10.83 17.46 -10.28
C PRO A 210 9.78 16.70 -9.49
N ILE A 211 9.86 15.38 -9.51
CA ILE A 211 8.98 14.47 -8.79
C ILE A 211 9.82 13.73 -7.76
N HIS A 212 9.35 13.71 -6.52
CA HIS A 212 9.92 12.90 -5.45
C HIS A 212 9.09 11.62 -5.31
N TYR A 213 9.74 10.48 -5.30
CA TYR A 213 9.10 9.21 -4.99
C TYR A 213 9.22 8.94 -3.51
N CYS A 214 8.10 8.69 -2.87
CA CYS A 214 8.01 8.44 -1.44
C CYS A 214 7.44 7.07 -1.15
N THR A 215 7.89 6.45 -0.07
CA THR A 215 7.37 5.16 0.36
C THR A 215 6.18 5.30 1.29
N PRO A 216 5.24 4.33 1.27
CA PRO A 216 4.19 4.25 2.27
C PRO A 216 4.77 3.90 3.65
N ALA A 217 3.96 4.07 4.69
CA ALA A 217 4.32 3.64 6.03
C ALA A 217 4.67 2.14 6.08
N GLY A 218 5.67 1.78 6.84
CA GLY A 218 6.18 0.40 6.92
C GLY A 218 7.24 0.05 5.89
N TYR A 219 7.59 0.99 5.02
CA TYR A 219 8.69 0.88 4.07
C TYR A 219 9.64 2.05 4.24
N ALA A 220 10.85 1.88 3.78
CA ALA A 220 11.85 2.94 3.76
C ALA A 220 12.64 2.91 2.46
N ILE A 221 13.22 4.05 2.12
CA ILE A 221 14.18 4.14 1.02
C ILE A 221 15.57 4.23 1.63
N LEU A 222 16.43 3.31 1.25
CA LEU A 222 17.86 3.37 1.56
C LEU A 222 18.60 4.07 0.43
N LYS A 223 19.49 4.97 0.80
CA LYS A 223 20.29 5.76 -0.12
C LYS A 223 21.76 5.46 0.09
N CYS A 224 22.46 5.11 -0.98
CA CYS A 224 23.91 4.97 -0.97
C CYS A 224 24.58 6.34 -1.13
N ASN A 225 25.39 6.72 -0.16
CA ASN A 225 26.09 8.01 -0.13
C ASN A 225 27.54 7.91 -0.63
N ASN A 226 27.99 6.74 -1.09
CA ASN A 226 29.31 6.61 -1.68
C ASN A 226 29.35 7.38 -3.00
N LYS A 227 30.19 8.39 -3.07
CA LYS A 227 30.27 9.30 -4.21
C LYS A 227 30.75 8.61 -5.50
N THR A 228 31.55 7.56 -5.36
CA THR A 228 32.09 6.76 -6.46
C THR A 228 31.34 5.44 -6.70
N PHE A 229 30.11 5.33 -6.18
CA PHE A 229 29.33 4.11 -6.29
C PHE A 229 28.99 3.79 -7.76
N ASN A 230 29.31 2.58 -8.19
CA ASN A 230 29.11 2.12 -9.57
C ASN A 230 27.70 1.54 -9.85
N GLY A 231 26.80 1.56 -8.90
CA GLY A 231 25.42 1.08 -9.01
C GLY A 231 25.18 -0.37 -8.58
N THR A 232 26.22 -1.15 -8.39
CA THR A 232 26.12 -2.56 -7.95
C THR A 232 27.10 -2.88 -6.84
N GLY A 233 26.72 -3.80 -5.97
CA GLY A 233 27.57 -4.26 -4.89
C GLY A 233 27.31 -3.56 -3.55
N PRO A 234 28.21 -3.79 -2.55
CA PRO A 234 28.04 -3.27 -1.21
C PRO A 234 28.29 -1.77 -1.15
N CYS A 235 27.44 -1.06 -0.40
CA CYS A 235 27.60 0.33 -0.04
C CYS A 235 27.79 0.44 1.48
N SER A 236 28.89 1.06 1.90
CA SER A 236 29.24 1.19 3.31
C SER A 236 28.70 2.47 3.98
N ASN A 237 28.31 3.44 3.20
CA ASN A 237 27.73 4.69 3.70
C ASN A 237 26.28 4.79 3.24
N VAL A 238 25.38 4.27 4.07
CA VAL A 238 23.95 4.18 3.77
C VAL A 238 23.20 5.13 4.68
N SER A 239 22.21 5.82 4.12
CA SER A 239 21.26 6.61 4.89
C SER A 239 19.83 6.15 4.57
N THR A 240 18.89 6.44 5.46
CA THR A 240 17.47 6.25 5.22
C THR A 240 16.81 7.59 4.94
N VAL A 241 15.97 7.59 3.92
CA VAL A 241 15.16 8.75 3.52
C VAL A 241 13.71 8.32 3.34
N GLN A 242 12.78 9.24 3.53
CA GLN A 242 11.37 8.99 3.26
C GLN A 242 11.05 9.12 1.78
N CYS A 243 11.67 10.08 1.11
CA CYS A 243 11.48 10.39 -0.30
C CYS A 243 12.82 10.51 -1.02
N THR A 244 12.82 10.26 -2.32
CA THR A 244 13.97 10.53 -3.19
C THR A 244 14.16 12.04 -3.34
N HIS A 245 15.32 12.46 -3.89
CA HIS A 245 15.49 13.83 -4.35
C HIS A 245 14.53 14.10 -5.53
N GLY A 246 14.36 15.37 -5.90
CA GLY A 246 13.53 15.75 -7.04
C GLY A 246 14.14 15.24 -8.36
N ILE A 247 13.46 14.32 -9.01
CA ILE A 247 13.87 13.72 -10.28
C ILE A 247 13.01 14.31 -11.39
N LYS A 248 13.64 14.99 -12.33
CA LYS A 248 12.95 15.47 -13.54
C LYS A 248 12.77 14.32 -14.53
N PRO A 249 11.54 13.97 -14.93
CA PRO A 249 11.29 12.89 -15.87
C PRO A 249 11.59 13.33 -17.30
N VAL A 250 12.84 13.65 -17.59
CA VAL A 250 13.29 14.09 -18.92
C VAL A 250 13.34 12.90 -19.87
N VAL A 251 12.60 12.98 -20.95
CA VAL A 251 12.58 11.98 -22.02
C VAL A 251 13.59 12.39 -23.09
N SER A 252 14.68 11.67 -23.18
CA SER A 252 15.73 11.91 -24.19
C SER A 252 16.40 10.59 -24.58
N THR A 253 17.10 10.61 -25.70
CA THR A 253 17.90 9.48 -26.15
C THR A 253 19.34 9.92 -26.35
N GLN A 254 20.29 9.02 -26.23
CA GLN A 254 21.73 9.21 -26.38
C GLN A 254 22.38 10.10 -25.32
N LEU A 255 21.87 11.30 -25.11
CA LEU A 255 22.36 12.25 -24.10
C LEU A 255 21.35 12.39 -22.96
N LEU A 256 21.81 12.32 -21.74
CA LEU A 256 20.99 12.54 -20.56
C LEU A 256 21.02 14.04 -20.22
N LEU A 257 19.85 14.66 -20.19
CA LEU A 257 19.70 16.10 -19.99
C LEU A 257 19.19 16.43 -18.59
N ASN A 258 19.68 17.52 -18.01
CA ASN A 258 19.18 18.11 -16.77
C ASN A 258 19.13 17.17 -15.57
N GLY A 259 19.95 16.13 -15.57
CA GLY A 259 20.06 15.19 -14.45
C GLY A 259 21.01 15.68 -13.37
N SER A 260 21.27 14.83 -12.38
CA SER A 260 22.29 15.06 -11.35
C SER A 260 23.69 14.83 -11.92
N LEU A 261 24.69 15.48 -11.30
CA LEU A 261 26.10 15.34 -11.66
C LEU A 261 26.82 14.43 -10.67
N ALA A 262 27.87 13.75 -11.12
CA ALA A 262 28.78 13.03 -10.24
C ALA A 262 29.60 14.00 -9.40
N GLU A 263 29.85 13.66 -8.13
CA GLU A 263 30.57 14.55 -7.20
C GLU A 263 32.09 14.38 -7.25
N GLU A 264 32.57 13.16 -7.51
CA GLU A 264 34.01 12.81 -7.48
C GLU A 264 34.41 12.08 -8.77
N GLY A 265 34.47 12.81 -9.86
CA GLY A 265 34.89 12.28 -11.16
C GLY A 265 33.79 11.55 -11.94
N ILE A 266 34.06 11.25 -13.18
CA ILE A 266 33.17 10.55 -14.08
C ILE A 266 32.99 9.11 -13.63
N ILE A 267 31.75 8.63 -13.60
CA ILE A 267 31.41 7.27 -13.21
C ILE A 267 30.79 6.53 -14.41
N ILE A 268 31.28 5.32 -14.65
CA ILE A 268 30.77 4.44 -15.69
C ILE A 268 30.01 3.30 -15.05
N ARG A 269 28.76 3.11 -15.46
CA ARG A 269 27.86 2.08 -14.93
C ARG A 269 27.40 1.16 -16.04
N SER A 270 27.51 -0.13 -15.84
CA SER A 270 26.97 -1.16 -16.71
C SER A 270 26.60 -2.38 -15.88
N GLU A 271 25.59 -3.13 -16.31
CA GLU A 271 25.26 -4.42 -15.69
C GLU A 271 26.42 -5.42 -15.80
N ASN A 272 27.02 -5.46 -16.98
CA ASN A 272 28.22 -6.26 -17.26
C ASN A 272 29.02 -5.61 -18.39
N LEU A 273 30.17 -5.03 -18.07
CA LEU A 273 31.04 -4.40 -19.08
C LEU A 273 31.65 -5.39 -20.09
N THR A 274 31.73 -6.67 -19.76
CA THR A 274 32.22 -7.71 -20.68
C THR A 274 31.19 -8.09 -21.73
N ASP A 275 29.91 -7.85 -21.47
CA ASP A 275 28.82 -8.07 -22.40
C ASP A 275 28.56 -6.78 -23.20
N ASN A 276 28.83 -6.82 -24.50
CA ASN A 276 28.63 -5.67 -25.38
C ASN A 276 27.18 -5.31 -25.66
N VAL A 277 26.23 -6.18 -25.34
CA VAL A 277 24.78 -5.91 -25.48
C VAL A 277 24.28 -4.95 -24.38
N LYS A 278 24.94 -4.93 -23.22
CA LYS A 278 24.51 -4.13 -22.09
C LYS A 278 24.86 -2.66 -22.28
N THR A 279 23.86 -1.80 -22.04
CA THR A 279 24.01 -0.35 -22.14
C THR A 279 24.99 0.16 -21.06
N ILE A 280 25.85 1.06 -21.47
CA ILE A 280 26.79 1.75 -20.57
C ILE A 280 26.22 3.14 -20.29
N ILE A 281 26.06 3.46 -19.02
CA ILE A 281 25.63 4.77 -18.54
C ILE A 281 26.86 5.51 -18.04
N VAL A 282 27.18 6.63 -18.67
CA VAL A 282 28.25 7.53 -18.25
C VAL A 282 27.65 8.70 -17.47
N HIS A 283 28.10 8.89 -16.25
CA HIS A 283 27.66 9.97 -15.37
C HIS A 283 28.78 11.01 -15.31
N LEU A 284 28.51 12.22 -15.81
CA LEU A 284 29.47 13.30 -15.92
C LEU A 284 29.64 14.03 -14.59
N GLU A 285 30.86 14.54 -14.34
CA GLU A 285 31.18 15.41 -13.22
C GLU A 285 30.79 16.86 -13.48
N GLU A 286 31.05 17.34 -14.69
CA GLU A 286 30.72 18.68 -15.12
C GLU A 286 29.68 18.66 -16.24
N PRO A 287 28.70 19.57 -16.20
CA PRO A 287 27.69 19.65 -17.22
C PRO A 287 28.24 20.27 -18.51
N VAL A 288 27.81 19.78 -19.65
CA VAL A 288 28.04 20.39 -20.94
C VAL A 288 26.76 21.08 -21.40
N GLU A 289 26.82 22.38 -21.57
CA GLU A 289 25.67 23.14 -22.03
C GLU A 289 25.35 22.85 -23.50
N ILE A 290 24.09 22.60 -23.79
CA ILE A 290 23.55 22.45 -25.14
C ILE A 290 22.43 23.45 -25.36
N VAL A 291 22.55 24.27 -26.39
CA VAL A 291 21.53 25.26 -26.76
C VAL A 291 20.90 24.88 -28.07
N CYS A 292 19.63 24.54 -28.05
CA CYS A 292 18.90 24.10 -29.24
C CYS A 292 17.90 25.17 -29.68
N THR A 293 17.86 25.43 -30.98
CA THR A 293 17.06 26.50 -31.55
C THR A 293 16.30 26.02 -32.77
N ARG A 294 15.03 26.37 -32.85
CA ARG A 294 14.24 26.40 -34.08
C ARG A 294 14.10 27.87 -34.49
N PRO A 295 14.91 28.31 -35.46
CA PRO A 295 14.99 29.74 -35.79
C PRO A 295 13.79 30.26 -36.59
N ASN A 296 12.94 29.34 -37.10
CA ASN A 296 11.78 29.70 -37.90
C ASN A 296 10.70 30.34 -37.04
N ASN A 297 10.18 31.48 -37.51
CA ASN A 297 9.02 32.12 -36.89
C ASN A 297 7.73 31.49 -37.43
N ASN A 298 7.33 30.39 -36.85
CA ASN A 298 6.13 29.65 -37.23
C ASN A 298 4.88 30.36 -36.73
N THR A 299 3.80 30.30 -37.52
CA THR A 299 2.48 30.71 -37.10
C THR A 299 1.62 29.49 -36.81
N ARG A 300 0.72 29.61 -35.87
CA ARG A 300 -0.24 28.56 -35.53
C ARG A 300 -1.62 28.90 -36.10
N LYS A 301 -2.17 28.02 -36.90
CA LYS A 301 -3.49 28.13 -37.50
C LYS A 301 -4.46 27.17 -36.81
N SER A 302 -5.62 27.68 -36.40
CA SER A 302 -6.70 26.90 -35.85
C SER A 302 -7.67 26.46 -36.93
N VAL A 303 -7.95 25.17 -37.02
CA VAL A 303 -8.90 24.57 -37.96
C VAL A 303 -9.94 23.81 -37.17
N ARG A 304 -11.22 24.17 -37.35
CA ARG A 304 -12.30 23.42 -36.72
C ARG A 304 -12.63 22.18 -37.54
N ILE A 305 -12.52 21.00 -36.90
CA ILE A 305 -12.76 19.70 -37.53
C ILE A 305 -14.03 19.00 -37.06
N GLY A 306 -14.71 19.57 -36.06
CA GLY A 306 -15.95 19.07 -35.50
C GLY A 306 -16.52 20.00 -34.43
N PRO A 307 -17.68 19.72 -33.88
CA PRO A 307 -18.27 20.50 -32.81
C PRO A 307 -17.34 20.50 -31.58
N GLY A 308 -16.86 21.69 -31.20
CA GLY A 308 -15.92 21.84 -30.08
C GLY A 308 -14.52 21.27 -30.32
N GLN A 309 -14.19 20.80 -31.53
CA GLN A 309 -12.92 20.19 -31.85
C GLN A 309 -12.10 21.09 -32.79
N THR A 310 -10.92 21.47 -32.33
CA THR A 310 -10.00 22.33 -33.10
C THR A 310 -8.69 21.58 -33.32
N PHE A 311 -8.25 21.56 -34.59
CA PHE A 311 -6.94 21.11 -34.99
C PHE A 311 -6.01 22.31 -35.12
N TYR A 312 -4.86 22.26 -34.47
CA TYR A 312 -3.84 23.29 -34.56
C TYR A 312 -2.77 22.88 -35.60
N ALA A 313 -2.73 23.57 -36.69
CA ALA A 313 -1.78 23.31 -37.77
C ALA A 313 -0.73 24.41 -37.84
N THR A 314 0.41 24.08 -38.41
CA THR A 314 1.43 25.08 -38.79
C THR A 314 0.88 25.89 -39.94
N GLY A 315 0.78 27.18 -39.74
CA GLY A 315 0.41 28.14 -40.78
C GLY A 315 1.60 28.57 -41.65
N GLU A 316 1.64 29.84 -42.04
CA GLU A 316 2.77 30.40 -42.79
C GLU A 316 3.99 30.57 -41.87
N ILE A 317 5.19 30.33 -42.42
CA ILE A 317 6.44 30.65 -41.77
C ILE A 317 6.85 32.03 -42.18
N ILE A 318 7.05 32.92 -41.20
CA ILE A 318 7.46 34.30 -41.45
C ILE A 318 8.99 34.38 -41.55
N GLY A 319 9.48 34.89 -42.68
CA GLY A 319 10.90 35.03 -42.91
C GLY A 319 11.52 33.83 -43.60
N ASP A 320 12.82 33.68 -43.42
CA ASP A 320 13.61 32.61 -44.07
C ASP A 320 13.41 31.26 -43.35
N ILE A 321 13.27 30.19 -44.15
CA ILE A 321 13.24 28.81 -43.62
C ILE A 321 14.67 28.37 -43.30
N ARG A 322 14.97 28.22 -42.04
CA ARG A 322 16.27 27.75 -41.53
C ARG A 322 16.13 26.47 -40.77
N GLN A 323 17.14 25.60 -40.86
CA GLN A 323 17.16 24.34 -40.16
C GLN A 323 17.35 24.53 -38.66
N ALA A 324 16.55 23.77 -37.88
CA ALA A 324 16.77 23.67 -36.43
C ALA A 324 18.15 23.05 -36.15
N HIS A 325 18.78 23.52 -35.13
CA HIS A 325 20.13 23.08 -34.77
C HIS A 325 20.38 23.22 -33.26
N CYS A 326 21.38 22.49 -32.79
CA CYS A 326 21.90 22.63 -31.45
C CYS A 326 23.37 23.07 -31.48
N ASN A 327 23.74 23.94 -30.54
CA ASN A 327 25.08 24.46 -30.37
C ASN A 327 25.69 23.89 -29.09
N ILE A 328 26.92 23.39 -29.21
CA ILE A 328 27.71 22.86 -28.10
C ILE A 328 29.12 23.43 -28.21
N SER A 329 29.72 23.83 -27.08
CA SER A 329 31.12 24.26 -27.02
C SER A 329 32.05 23.08 -27.38
N GLU A 330 32.82 23.23 -28.46
CA GLU A 330 33.73 22.19 -28.91
C GLU A 330 34.82 21.87 -27.89
N ALA A 331 35.39 22.88 -27.28
CA ALA A 331 36.42 22.70 -26.26
C ALA A 331 35.92 21.89 -25.07
N LYS A 332 34.77 22.26 -24.57
CA LYS A 332 34.17 21.58 -23.42
C LYS A 332 33.75 20.14 -23.71
N TRP A 333 33.22 19.91 -24.93
CA TRP A 333 32.82 18.58 -25.36
C TRP A 333 34.03 17.65 -25.54
N ASN A 334 35.11 18.14 -26.18
CA ASN A 334 36.32 17.37 -26.37
C ASN A 334 37.01 17.04 -25.04
N GLU A 335 37.04 17.98 -24.11
CA GLU A 335 37.53 17.76 -22.76
C GLU A 335 36.73 16.65 -22.06
N THR A 336 35.40 16.72 -22.13
CA THR A 336 34.51 15.72 -21.58
C THR A 336 34.76 14.34 -22.16
N LEU A 337 34.87 14.21 -23.48
CA LEU A 337 35.15 12.91 -24.12
C LEU A 337 36.54 12.38 -23.78
N GLN A 338 37.54 13.24 -23.61
CA GLN A 338 38.87 12.84 -23.14
C GLN A 338 38.80 12.27 -21.71
N ASN A 339 38.07 12.90 -20.81
CA ASN A 339 37.88 12.43 -19.47
C ASN A 339 37.11 11.10 -19.42
N VAL A 340 36.07 10.95 -20.25
CA VAL A 340 35.32 9.69 -20.41
C VAL A 340 36.27 8.58 -20.94
N THR A 341 37.10 8.89 -21.92
CA THR A 341 38.07 7.97 -22.50
C THR A 341 39.09 7.50 -21.44
N LYS A 342 39.58 8.43 -20.64
CA LYS A 342 40.49 8.09 -19.51
C LYS A 342 39.84 7.12 -18.56
N LYS A 343 38.56 7.33 -18.25
CA LYS A 343 37.82 6.47 -17.36
C LYS A 343 37.48 5.11 -17.97
N LEU A 344 37.17 5.06 -19.26
CA LEU A 344 36.94 3.80 -19.99
C LEU A 344 38.23 2.95 -20.10
N LYS A 345 39.40 3.59 -20.19
CA LYS A 345 40.70 2.87 -20.23
C LYS A 345 41.01 2.16 -18.91
N GLU A 346 40.49 2.61 -17.80
CA GLU A 346 40.62 1.88 -16.51
C GLU A 346 39.91 0.50 -16.59
N HIS A 347 38.82 0.39 -17.36
CA HIS A 347 38.09 -0.84 -17.58
C HIS A 347 38.57 -1.66 -18.79
N PHE A 348 39.17 -0.99 -19.79
CA PHE A 348 39.67 -1.61 -21.01
C PHE A 348 41.17 -1.27 -21.19
N PRO A 349 42.04 -1.84 -20.32
CA PRO A 349 43.48 -1.57 -20.38
C PRO A 349 44.06 -2.01 -21.72
N ASN A 350 45.02 -1.22 -22.25
CA ASN A 350 45.73 -1.48 -23.49
C ASN A 350 44.90 -1.48 -24.79
N LYS A 351 43.68 -0.95 -24.76
CA LYS A 351 42.83 -0.80 -25.92
C LYS A 351 42.67 0.66 -26.33
N THR A 352 42.58 0.89 -27.61
CA THR A 352 42.29 2.21 -28.20
C THR A 352 40.80 2.44 -28.18
N ILE A 353 40.35 3.53 -27.56
CA ILE A 353 38.93 3.90 -27.48
C ILE A 353 38.57 4.76 -28.68
N ILE A 354 37.54 4.34 -29.43
CA ILE A 354 37.02 5.03 -30.60
C ILE A 354 35.55 5.33 -30.35
N PHE A 355 35.17 6.59 -30.53
CA PHE A 355 33.75 6.97 -30.57
C PHE A 355 33.32 7.07 -32.01
N ASN A 356 32.19 6.49 -32.35
CA ASN A 356 31.59 6.53 -33.66
C ASN A 356 30.08 6.83 -33.57
N SER A 357 29.50 7.31 -34.65
CA SER A 357 28.07 7.58 -34.75
C SER A 357 27.23 6.31 -34.57
N SER A 358 25.93 6.46 -34.29
CA SER A 358 24.99 5.34 -34.24
C SER A 358 25.02 4.52 -35.53
N SER A 359 24.95 3.20 -35.38
CA SER A 359 25.09 2.26 -36.52
C SER A 359 23.87 2.21 -37.44
N GLY A 360 22.73 2.71 -37.03
CA GLY A 360 21.49 2.70 -37.80
C GLY A 360 20.29 2.25 -36.94
N GLY A 361 19.14 2.30 -37.56
CA GLY A 361 17.86 2.00 -36.92
C GLY A 361 16.84 3.12 -37.12
N ASP A 362 15.82 3.14 -36.28
CA ASP A 362 14.80 4.18 -36.29
C ASP A 362 15.37 5.55 -35.88
N LEU A 363 14.73 6.61 -36.36
CA LEU A 363 15.19 7.99 -36.10
C LEU A 363 15.29 8.27 -34.58
N GLU A 364 14.42 7.70 -33.81
CA GLU A 364 14.36 7.86 -32.35
C GLU A 364 15.63 7.38 -31.61
N ILE A 365 16.31 6.35 -32.13
CA ILE A 365 17.53 5.78 -31.54
C ILE A 365 18.82 6.21 -32.23
N THR A 366 18.76 6.58 -33.50
CA THR A 366 19.94 7.01 -34.26
C THR A 366 20.31 8.47 -34.06
N THR A 367 19.38 9.24 -33.51
CA THR A 367 19.53 10.66 -33.22
C THR A 367 19.30 10.96 -31.75
N HIS A 368 19.79 12.11 -31.30
CA HIS A 368 19.42 12.64 -29.99
C HIS A 368 18.01 13.23 -30.07
N SER A 369 17.03 12.49 -29.53
CA SER A 369 15.65 12.94 -29.49
C SER A 369 15.34 13.53 -28.13
N PHE A 370 14.65 14.67 -28.08
CA PHE A 370 14.22 15.33 -26.85
C PHE A 370 13.04 16.27 -27.12
N ASN A 371 12.43 16.74 -26.07
CA ASN A 371 11.36 17.73 -26.13
C ASN A 371 11.89 19.10 -25.73
N CYS A 372 11.65 20.10 -26.55
CA CYS A 372 11.97 21.49 -26.30
C CYS A 372 10.70 22.34 -26.39
N ARG A 373 10.17 22.80 -25.25
CA ARG A 373 8.95 23.61 -25.13
C ARG A 373 7.72 23.06 -25.87
N GLY A 374 7.60 21.73 -25.98
CA GLY A 374 6.49 21.07 -26.67
C GLY A 374 6.76 20.67 -28.11
N GLU A 375 7.92 21.01 -28.67
CA GLU A 375 8.38 20.53 -29.97
C GLU A 375 9.37 19.38 -29.79
N PHE A 376 9.27 18.35 -30.65
CA PHE A 376 10.13 17.16 -30.58
C PHE A 376 11.25 17.26 -31.58
N PHE A 377 12.47 17.37 -31.07
CA PHE A 377 13.69 17.50 -31.84
C PHE A 377 14.39 16.16 -32.02
N TYR A 378 14.97 15.95 -33.18
CA TYR A 378 15.77 14.78 -33.55
C TYR A 378 17.07 15.27 -34.14
N CYS A 379 18.13 15.33 -33.33
CA CYS A 379 19.39 15.94 -33.69
C CYS A 379 20.43 14.89 -34.06
N ASN A 380 21.08 15.09 -35.21
CA ASN A 380 22.14 14.20 -35.67
C ASN A 380 23.41 14.43 -34.85
N THR A 381 23.84 13.44 -34.09
CA THR A 381 24.99 13.50 -33.20
C THR A 381 26.28 12.99 -33.83
N SER A 382 26.34 12.77 -35.14
CA SER A 382 27.52 12.23 -35.82
C SER A 382 28.76 13.10 -35.62
N LYS A 383 28.62 14.41 -35.48
CA LYS A 383 29.72 15.35 -35.21
C LYS A 383 30.23 15.29 -33.77
N LEU A 384 29.39 14.79 -32.82
CA LEU A 384 29.74 14.68 -31.42
C LEU A 384 30.53 13.42 -31.12
N PHE A 385 30.18 12.32 -31.78
CA PHE A 385 30.78 11.01 -31.60
C PHE A 385 31.58 10.61 -32.84
N ASN A 386 32.69 11.32 -33.07
CA ASN A 386 33.57 11.04 -34.16
C ASN A 386 35.00 11.36 -33.75
N GLY A 387 35.76 10.36 -33.35
CA GLY A 387 37.14 10.58 -32.99
C GLY A 387 37.83 9.38 -32.38
N ILE A 388 39.16 9.36 -32.54
CA ILE A 388 40.05 8.40 -31.89
C ILE A 388 40.73 9.12 -30.74
N TYR A 389 40.54 8.64 -29.53
CA TYR A 389 41.12 9.25 -28.34
C TYR A 389 42.18 8.36 -27.71
N ASN A 390 43.45 8.69 -27.99
CA ASN A 390 44.61 7.93 -27.49
C ASN A 390 45.16 8.41 -26.14
N GLY A 391 44.52 9.40 -25.53
CA GLY A 391 44.90 9.92 -24.21
C GLY A 391 46.12 10.87 -24.23
N THR A 392 46.65 11.21 -25.40
CA THR A 392 47.62 12.30 -25.55
C THR A 392 46.88 13.59 -25.78
N GLN A 393 47.17 14.60 -24.97
CA GLN A 393 46.64 15.95 -25.17
C GLN A 393 46.95 16.40 -26.59
N SER A 394 45.97 16.48 -27.47
CA SER A 394 46.07 17.31 -28.64
C SER A 394 46.02 18.75 -28.14
N ASN A 395 47.07 19.50 -28.40
CA ASN A 395 47.10 20.96 -28.25
C ASN A 395 46.03 21.57 -29.15
N SER A 396 44.76 21.51 -28.72
CA SER A 396 43.70 22.26 -29.35
C SER A 396 43.88 23.71 -28.93
N SER A 397 44.34 24.52 -29.90
CA SER A 397 44.32 25.98 -29.87
C SER A 397 43.04 26.51 -29.23
N ASN A 398 43.16 27.56 -28.44
CA ASN A 398 42.10 28.40 -27.86
C ASN A 398 41.12 28.92 -28.95
N SER A 399 40.33 28.06 -29.53
CA SER A 399 39.27 28.48 -30.45
C SER A 399 37.93 28.39 -29.70
N ASN A 400 37.24 29.51 -29.59
CA ASN A 400 35.83 29.59 -29.21
C ASN A 400 34.93 28.92 -30.26
N SER A 401 35.34 27.75 -30.79
CA SER A 401 34.59 27.06 -31.81
C SER A 401 33.37 26.34 -31.19
N THR A 402 32.31 26.34 -31.96
CA THR A 402 31.04 25.75 -31.55
C THR A 402 30.70 24.63 -32.49
N ILE A 403 30.39 23.45 -31.96
CA ILE A 403 29.85 22.32 -32.74
C ILE A 403 28.37 22.61 -32.98
N ILE A 404 28.00 22.65 -34.27
CA ILE A 404 26.61 22.80 -34.70
C ILE A 404 26.13 21.46 -35.24
N ILE A 405 25.13 20.88 -34.55
CA ILE A 405 24.47 19.65 -34.97
C ILE A 405 23.11 19.97 -35.59
N PRO A 406 22.80 19.45 -36.78
CA PRO A 406 21.53 19.71 -37.44
C PRO A 406 20.43 18.87 -36.77
N CYS A 407 19.25 19.47 -36.59
CA CYS A 407 18.08 18.84 -36.02
C CYS A 407 16.93 18.81 -37.01
N LYS A 408 16.13 17.76 -36.91
CA LYS A 408 14.83 17.65 -37.57
C LYS A 408 13.75 17.74 -36.53
N ILE A 409 12.57 18.22 -36.91
CA ILE A 409 11.40 18.31 -36.04
C ILE A 409 10.33 17.39 -36.58
N LYS A 410 9.68 16.69 -35.69
CA LYS A 410 8.59 15.78 -35.98
C LYS A 410 7.39 16.12 -35.09
N GLN A 411 6.21 16.25 -35.68
CA GLN A 411 4.99 16.56 -34.94
C GLN A 411 4.20 15.30 -34.60
N ILE A 412 4.23 14.28 -35.44
CA ILE A 412 3.56 13.00 -35.15
C ILE A 412 4.59 12.06 -34.54
N VAL A 413 4.41 11.73 -33.25
CA VAL A 413 5.38 10.99 -32.48
C VAL A 413 4.74 9.74 -31.89
N ASN A 414 5.41 8.60 -32.06
CA ASN A 414 5.08 7.35 -31.37
C ASN A 414 5.90 7.29 -30.08
N MET A 415 5.31 7.78 -29.00
CA MET A 415 5.99 7.70 -27.70
C MET A 415 6.01 6.26 -27.21
N TRP A 416 7.11 5.89 -26.56
CA TRP A 416 7.30 4.60 -25.89
C TRP A 416 7.24 3.38 -26.80
N GLN A 417 7.40 3.58 -28.12
CA GLN A 417 7.32 2.50 -29.14
C GLN A 417 6.02 1.67 -29.08
N LYS A 418 4.95 2.26 -28.54
CA LYS A 418 3.64 1.60 -28.51
C LYS A 418 2.99 1.59 -29.88
N VAL A 419 2.69 0.39 -30.34
CA VAL A 419 1.91 0.19 -31.58
C VAL A 419 0.44 0.57 -31.33
N GLY A 420 -0.14 1.30 -32.29
CA GLY A 420 -1.56 1.65 -32.27
C GLY A 420 -1.91 3.01 -31.67
N ARG A 421 -0.94 3.77 -31.18
CA ARG A 421 -1.13 5.12 -30.64
C ARG A 421 -0.04 6.07 -31.12
N ALA A 422 -0.45 7.20 -31.66
CA ALA A 422 0.44 8.29 -32.02
C ALA A 422 -0.08 9.61 -31.45
N MET A 423 0.82 10.49 -31.08
CA MET A 423 0.52 11.82 -30.61
C MET A 423 0.93 12.85 -31.66
N TYR A 424 0.04 13.80 -31.95
CA TYR A 424 0.35 14.99 -32.71
C TYR A 424 0.68 16.14 -31.73
N ALA A 425 1.89 16.65 -31.80
CA ALA A 425 2.31 17.81 -31.03
C ALA A 425 1.85 19.10 -31.75
N PRO A 426 0.98 19.93 -31.13
CA PRO A 426 0.56 21.19 -31.74
C PRO A 426 1.76 22.09 -31.96
N PRO A 427 1.82 22.84 -33.07
CA PRO A 427 2.93 23.75 -33.34
C PRO A 427 2.96 24.90 -32.33
N ILE A 428 4.15 25.32 -31.98
CA ILE A 428 4.39 26.48 -31.11
C ILE A 428 4.69 27.68 -32.02
N ALA A 429 3.98 28.76 -31.81
CA ALA A 429 4.18 30.02 -32.57
C ALA A 429 5.50 30.69 -32.16
N GLY A 430 6.13 31.35 -33.14
CA GLY A 430 7.40 32.06 -32.94
C GLY A 430 8.63 31.18 -33.11
N ASN A 431 9.78 31.72 -32.78
CA ASN A 431 11.02 30.99 -32.66
C ASN A 431 11.13 30.34 -31.28
N ILE A 432 11.83 29.22 -31.22
CA ILE A 432 12.01 28.46 -29.95
C ILE A 432 13.51 28.29 -29.70
N THR A 433 13.90 28.58 -28.47
CA THR A 433 15.25 28.28 -28.00
C THR A 433 15.14 27.64 -26.60
N CYS A 434 15.85 26.56 -26.38
CA CYS A 434 15.98 25.93 -25.09
C CYS A 434 17.44 25.63 -24.75
N THR A 435 17.80 25.86 -23.53
CA THR A 435 19.12 25.57 -22.96
C THR A 435 18.99 24.40 -22.02
N SER A 436 19.81 23.40 -22.18
CA SER A 436 19.86 22.19 -21.33
C SER A 436 21.30 21.86 -20.99
N ASN A 437 21.48 21.10 -19.94
CA ASN A 437 22.79 20.60 -19.51
C ASN A 437 22.89 19.10 -19.79
N ILE A 438 23.91 18.71 -20.54
CA ILE A 438 24.23 17.29 -20.71
C ILE A 438 24.92 16.81 -19.43
N THR A 439 24.28 15.87 -18.72
CA THR A 439 24.78 15.33 -17.46
C THR A 439 25.18 13.88 -17.52
N GLY A 440 24.88 13.20 -18.62
CA GLY A 440 25.25 11.81 -18.84
C GLY A 440 25.17 11.39 -20.30
N LEU A 441 25.74 10.25 -20.59
CA LEU A 441 25.76 9.62 -21.91
C LEU A 441 25.28 8.19 -21.82
N LEU A 442 24.53 7.76 -22.83
CA LEU A 442 24.18 6.36 -23.04
C LEU A 442 25.02 5.80 -24.17
N LEU A 443 25.86 4.83 -23.89
CA LEU A 443 26.76 4.23 -24.84
C LEU A 443 26.52 2.74 -25.00
N VAL A 444 26.78 2.24 -26.23
CA VAL A 444 26.78 0.81 -26.53
C VAL A 444 28.13 0.48 -27.15
N ARG A 445 28.72 -0.62 -26.74
CA ARG A 445 30.01 -1.11 -27.26
C ARG A 445 29.78 -2.06 -28.42
N ASP A 446 30.54 -1.92 -29.48
CA ASP A 446 30.52 -2.89 -30.59
C ASP A 446 31.17 -4.21 -30.15
N GLY A 447 30.55 -5.33 -30.54
CA GLY A 447 31.14 -6.65 -30.40
C GLY A 447 32.06 -6.96 -31.60
N GLY A 448 33.04 -7.82 -31.38
CA GLY A 448 33.91 -8.29 -32.44
C GLY A 448 35.24 -8.89 -31.94
N PRO A 449 35.98 -9.59 -32.77
CA PRO A 449 37.22 -10.26 -32.40
C PRO A 449 38.42 -9.33 -32.23
N ASP A 450 38.29 -8.02 -32.47
CA ASP A 450 39.37 -7.07 -32.37
C ASP A 450 39.89 -6.88 -30.96
N ASN A 451 41.11 -7.36 -30.73
CA ASN A 451 41.79 -7.20 -29.44
C ASN A 451 42.47 -5.84 -29.23
N VAL A 452 42.50 -4.98 -30.21
CA VAL A 452 43.25 -3.72 -30.19
C VAL A 452 42.35 -2.49 -29.99
N THR A 453 41.14 -2.51 -30.50
CA THR A 453 40.24 -1.36 -30.50
C THR A 453 38.88 -1.69 -29.87
N GLU A 454 38.32 -0.71 -29.16
CA GLU A 454 36.93 -0.75 -28.66
C GLU A 454 36.17 0.44 -29.26
N ILE A 455 35.03 0.17 -29.89
CA ILE A 455 34.19 1.17 -30.50
C ILE A 455 32.96 1.41 -29.62
N PHE A 456 32.76 2.65 -29.24
CA PHE A 456 31.58 3.06 -28.45
C PHE A 456 30.68 3.93 -29.34
N ARG A 457 29.40 3.59 -29.35
CA ARG A 457 28.37 4.31 -30.12
C ARG A 457 27.30 4.84 -29.16
N PRO A 458 26.71 6.03 -29.43
CA PRO A 458 25.58 6.51 -28.69
C PRO A 458 24.42 5.53 -28.84
N GLY A 459 23.78 5.21 -27.73
CA GLY A 459 22.67 4.32 -27.64
C GLY A 459 21.44 5.00 -27.03
N GLY A 460 20.39 4.25 -26.77
CA GLY A 460 19.17 4.76 -26.19
C GLY A 460 17.95 3.94 -26.65
N GLY A 461 16.77 4.48 -26.44
CA GLY A 461 15.51 3.85 -26.83
C GLY A 461 14.77 3.20 -25.67
N ASP A 462 15.45 2.58 -24.72
CA ASP A 462 14.84 2.16 -23.47
C ASP A 462 14.92 3.31 -22.44
N MET A 463 13.77 3.94 -22.16
CA MET A 463 13.70 5.06 -21.22
C MET A 463 13.99 4.67 -19.78
N ARG A 464 13.98 3.38 -19.46
CA ARG A 464 14.36 2.89 -18.12
C ARG A 464 15.81 3.24 -17.79
N ASP A 465 16.68 3.27 -18.78
CA ASP A 465 18.08 3.65 -18.57
C ASP A 465 18.21 5.12 -18.15
N ASN A 466 17.34 5.98 -18.64
CA ASN A 466 17.27 7.37 -18.18
C ASN A 466 16.89 7.45 -16.70
N TRP A 467 15.93 6.63 -16.28
CA TRP A 467 15.50 6.58 -14.88
C TRP A 467 16.55 5.91 -13.99
N ARG A 468 17.25 4.90 -14.47
CA ARG A 468 18.37 4.28 -13.75
C ARG A 468 19.49 5.26 -13.45
N SER A 469 19.75 6.19 -14.29
CA SER A 469 20.78 7.22 -14.07
C SER A 469 20.53 8.09 -12.85
N GLU A 470 19.28 8.21 -12.42
CA GLU A 470 18.88 9.00 -11.24
C GLU A 470 18.53 8.12 -10.02
N LEU A 471 17.96 6.92 -10.25
CA LEU A 471 17.50 6.03 -9.20
C LEU A 471 18.56 5.02 -8.74
N TYR A 472 19.76 5.06 -9.26
CA TYR A 472 20.83 4.07 -8.98
C TYR A 472 21.23 3.97 -7.52
N LYS A 473 21.11 5.05 -6.77
CA LYS A 473 21.49 5.16 -5.36
C LYS A 473 20.40 4.78 -4.37
N TYR A 474 19.19 4.49 -4.85
CA TYR A 474 18.05 4.19 -4.00
C TYR A 474 17.66 2.72 -4.02
N LYS A 475 17.17 2.25 -2.88
CA LYS A 475 16.62 0.92 -2.71
C LYS A 475 15.42 0.97 -1.78
N VAL A 476 14.32 0.38 -2.19
CA VAL A 476 13.12 0.26 -1.35
C VAL A 476 13.22 -1.00 -0.52
N VAL A 477 13.01 -0.85 0.76
CA VAL A 477 13.01 -1.95 1.72
C VAL A 477 11.73 -1.96 2.53
N GLU A 478 11.29 -3.15 2.87
CA GLU A 478 10.19 -3.39 3.80
C GLU A 478 10.74 -3.51 5.22
N ILE A 479 10.21 -2.73 6.14
CA ILE A 479 10.55 -2.86 7.54
C ILE A 479 9.82 -4.06 8.13
N LYS A 480 10.55 -4.95 8.78
CA LYS A 480 10.02 -6.09 9.53
C LYS A 480 10.14 -5.82 11.02
N PRO A 481 9.14 -5.19 11.63
CA PRO A 481 9.24 -4.74 13.01
C PRO A 481 9.16 -5.87 14.03
N LEU A 482 8.63 -7.04 13.66
CA LEU A 482 8.55 -8.20 14.54
C LEU A 482 9.88 -8.94 14.60
N GLY A 483 10.43 -9.04 15.79
CA GLY A 483 11.64 -9.80 16.06
C GLY A 483 11.44 -10.77 17.22
N ILE A 484 12.17 -11.86 17.19
CA ILE A 484 12.14 -12.92 18.20
C ILE A 484 13.56 -13.16 18.67
N ALA A 485 13.77 -13.16 19.97
CA ALA A 485 15.09 -13.43 20.53
C ALA A 485 14.97 -14.19 21.86
N PRO A 486 15.99 -15.01 22.22
CA PRO A 486 16.02 -15.70 23.51
C PRO A 486 16.39 -14.74 24.64
N THR A 487 15.63 -14.80 25.73
CA THR A 487 15.95 -14.10 26.98
C THR A 487 15.73 -14.99 28.19
N GLY A 488 16.30 -14.62 29.33
CA GLY A 488 16.06 -15.32 30.61
C GLY A 488 14.67 -15.06 31.23
N ALA A 489 13.87 -14.17 30.66
CA ALA A 489 12.57 -13.80 31.18
C ALA A 489 11.46 -14.72 30.66
N LYS A 490 10.66 -15.28 31.57
CA LYS A 490 9.48 -16.10 31.26
C LYS A 490 8.21 -15.33 31.59
N ARG A 491 7.17 -15.48 30.76
CA ARG A 491 5.83 -14.93 31.04
C ARG A 491 5.25 -15.57 32.31
N ARG A 492 4.80 -14.74 33.23
CA ARG A 492 4.10 -15.17 34.47
C ARG A 492 2.59 -15.14 34.23
N VAL A 493 1.87 -16.06 34.88
CA VAL A 493 0.40 -16.16 34.76
C VAL A 493 -0.32 -14.92 35.32
N VAL A 494 0.31 -14.22 36.28
CA VAL A 494 -0.18 -12.93 36.80
C VAL A 494 0.94 -11.89 36.66
N GLU A 495 0.83 -11.03 35.66
CA GLU A 495 1.71 -9.88 35.53
C GLU A 495 1.20 -8.73 36.41
N ARG A 496 1.95 -8.39 37.45
CA ARG A 496 1.87 -7.04 38.04
C ARG A 496 2.57 -6.09 37.12
N GLU A 497 1.84 -5.13 36.57
CA GLU A 497 2.41 -4.04 35.80
C GLU A 497 3.46 -3.30 36.62
N LYS A 498 4.72 -3.61 36.39
CA LYS A 498 5.83 -2.72 36.79
C LYS A 498 5.98 -1.70 35.66
N ARG A 499 5.57 -0.46 35.91
CA ARG A 499 5.97 0.68 35.09
C ARG A 499 7.51 0.68 34.99
N ALA A 500 8.04 0.37 33.82
CA ALA A 500 9.43 0.58 33.52
C ALA A 500 9.66 2.09 33.55
N VAL A 501 10.43 2.57 34.49
CA VAL A 501 10.95 3.94 34.52
C VAL A 501 11.92 4.03 33.34
N GLY A 502 11.57 4.82 32.32
CA GLY A 502 12.42 5.06 31.15
C GLY A 502 13.75 5.66 31.58
N LEU A 503 14.80 4.89 31.48
CA LEU A 503 16.17 5.39 31.38
C LEU A 503 16.27 6.24 30.11
N GLY A 504 16.85 7.45 30.25
CA GLY A 504 16.92 8.45 29.19
C GLY A 504 17.30 7.87 27.82
N ALA A 505 16.35 7.93 26.90
CA ALA A 505 16.54 7.46 25.56
C ALA A 505 17.59 8.30 24.87
N VAL A 506 18.69 7.69 24.46
CA VAL A 506 19.55 8.25 23.41
C VAL A 506 18.67 8.42 22.18
N PHE A 507 18.53 9.65 21.71
CA PHE A 507 17.70 10.00 20.56
C PHE A 507 18.41 9.50 19.29
N LEU A 508 18.23 8.22 18.96
CA LEU A 508 18.57 7.66 17.67
C LEU A 508 17.30 7.78 16.80
N GLY A 509 17.44 8.33 15.59
CA GLY A 509 16.33 8.45 14.65
C GLY A 509 15.89 7.08 14.10
N PHE A 510 14.90 7.09 13.20
CA PHE A 510 14.35 5.91 12.54
C PHE A 510 15.45 5.06 11.88
N LEU A 511 15.51 3.77 12.23
CA LEU A 511 16.56 2.82 11.84
C LEU A 511 17.99 3.19 12.29
N GLY A 512 18.18 4.22 13.10
CA GLY A 512 19.51 4.66 13.52
C GLY A 512 20.31 3.62 14.30
N ALA A 513 19.62 2.68 14.96
CA ALA A 513 20.25 1.58 15.70
C ALA A 513 20.43 0.29 14.88
N ALA A 514 20.20 0.32 13.57
CA ALA A 514 20.29 -0.89 12.73
C ALA A 514 21.71 -1.51 12.69
N GLY A 515 22.75 -0.70 12.77
CA GLY A 515 24.13 -1.15 12.87
C GLY A 515 24.61 -1.42 14.30
N SER A 516 23.80 -1.16 15.31
CA SER A 516 24.10 -1.39 16.71
C SER A 516 23.85 -2.84 17.11
N THR A 517 24.43 -3.26 18.23
CA THR A 517 24.14 -4.58 18.79
C THR A 517 22.67 -4.72 19.16
N MET A 518 22.17 -5.96 19.22
CA MET A 518 20.75 -6.21 19.55
C MET A 518 20.36 -5.60 20.91
N GLY A 519 21.24 -5.70 21.91
CA GLY A 519 21.03 -5.11 23.22
C GLY A 519 20.88 -3.58 23.18
N ALA A 520 21.75 -2.89 22.48
CA ALA A 520 21.69 -1.43 22.30
C ALA A 520 20.48 -1.01 21.46
N ALA A 521 20.18 -1.72 20.39
CA ALA A 521 19.04 -1.44 19.52
C ALA A 521 17.69 -1.67 20.19
N SER A 522 17.58 -2.55 21.17
CA SER A 522 16.35 -2.83 21.91
C SER A 522 15.84 -1.66 22.76
N ILE A 523 16.69 -0.68 23.05
CA ILE A 523 16.30 0.54 23.77
C ILE A 523 15.48 1.48 22.86
N THR A 524 15.66 1.42 21.56
CA THR A 524 15.09 2.35 20.55
C THR A 524 13.89 1.77 19.79
N LEU A 525 13.28 0.70 20.26
CA LEU A 525 12.12 0.05 19.60
C LEU A 525 10.94 1.00 19.39
N THR A 526 10.75 1.96 20.30
CA THR A 526 9.68 2.95 20.24
C THR A 526 9.76 3.83 18.99
N VAL A 527 10.96 4.12 18.49
CA VAL A 527 11.17 4.99 17.32
C VAL A 527 10.56 4.35 16.08
N GLN A 528 10.89 3.09 15.78
CA GLN A 528 10.36 2.37 14.63
C GLN A 528 8.85 2.12 14.76
N ALA A 529 8.38 1.76 15.95
CA ALA A 529 6.95 1.54 16.20
C ALA A 529 6.13 2.82 16.05
N ARG A 530 6.62 3.94 16.55
CA ARG A 530 5.97 5.26 16.39
C ARG A 530 5.97 5.71 14.94
N GLN A 531 7.05 5.50 14.20
CA GLN A 531 7.13 5.88 12.80
C GLN A 531 6.11 5.14 11.94
N LEU A 532 5.88 3.86 12.19
CA LEU A 532 4.83 3.09 11.53
C LEU A 532 3.44 3.67 11.80
N LEU A 533 3.14 3.99 13.06
CA LEU A 533 1.85 4.55 13.46
C LEU A 533 1.66 5.99 12.99
N SER A 534 2.67 6.87 13.20
CA SER A 534 2.60 8.27 12.78
C SER A 534 2.50 8.43 11.27
N GLY A 535 3.19 7.60 10.51
CA GLY A 535 3.07 7.55 9.05
C GLY A 535 1.64 7.26 8.60
N ILE A 536 0.95 6.30 9.22
CA ILE A 536 -0.45 5.97 8.93
C ILE A 536 -1.37 7.14 9.28
N VAL A 537 -1.23 7.74 10.45
CA VAL A 537 -2.05 8.88 10.91
C VAL A 537 -1.82 10.11 10.02
N GLN A 538 -0.58 10.43 9.67
CA GLN A 538 -0.24 11.58 8.83
C GLN A 538 -0.76 11.41 7.41
N GLN A 539 -0.70 10.21 6.85
CA GLN A 539 -1.32 9.92 5.54
C GLN A 539 -2.84 10.11 5.57
N GLN A 540 -3.51 9.73 6.65
CA GLN A 540 -4.95 9.93 6.79
C GLN A 540 -5.33 11.43 6.92
N SER A 541 -4.59 12.21 7.71
CA SER A 541 -4.85 13.64 7.89
C SER A 541 -4.65 14.43 6.61
N ASN A 542 -3.61 14.12 5.84
CA ASN A 542 -3.36 14.73 4.54
C ASN A 542 -4.45 14.37 3.51
N LEU A 543 -5.05 13.17 3.63
CA LEU A 543 -6.18 12.78 2.80
C LEU A 543 -7.42 13.62 3.08
N LEU A 544 -7.78 13.80 4.34
CA LEU A 544 -8.95 14.58 4.71
C LEU A 544 -8.83 16.00 4.16
N ARG A 545 -7.65 16.63 4.30
CA ARG A 545 -7.39 17.96 3.72
C ARG A 545 -7.46 17.97 2.19
N ALA A 546 -6.93 16.92 1.53
CA ALA A 546 -6.97 16.81 0.07
C ALA A 546 -8.40 16.54 -0.43
N ILE A 547 -9.21 15.76 0.28
CA ILE A 547 -10.62 15.50 -0.04
C ILE A 547 -11.45 16.77 0.19
N GLU A 548 -11.23 17.51 1.27
CA GLU A 548 -11.92 18.79 1.53
C GLU A 548 -11.57 19.84 0.47
N ALA A 549 -10.32 19.90 0.01
CA ALA A 549 -9.89 20.81 -1.04
C ALA A 549 -10.36 20.42 -2.45
N GLN A 550 -10.68 19.14 -2.68
CA GLN A 550 -10.98 18.59 -4.00
C GLN A 550 -12.33 17.88 -4.10
N GLN A 551 -13.34 18.27 -3.35
CA GLN A 551 -14.69 17.68 -3.45
C GLN A 551 -15.29 17.69 -4.88
N HIS A 552 -14.65 18.34 -5.84
CA HIS A 552 -15.11 18.44 -7.23
C HIS A 552 -14.36 17.59 -8.25
N MET A 553 -13.24 16.94 -7.92
CA MET A 553 -12.47 16.14 -8.90
C MET A 553 -11.78 14.94 -8.26
N LEU A 554 -12.53 13.97 -7.79
CA LEU A 554 -12.08 12.59 -7.73
C LEU A 554 -12.06 11.98 -9.14
N GLN A 555 -11.35 12.64 -10.05
CA GLN A 555 -10.87 11.94 -11.22
C GLN A 555 -9.83 10.94 -10.74
N LEU A 556 -10.04 9.68 -11.06
CA LEU A 556 -9.10 8.59 -10.84
C LEU A 556 -7.81 8.88 -11.62
N THR A 557 -6.99 9.78 -11.09
CA THR A 557 -5.67 10.08 -11.65
C THR A 557 -4.71 8.96 -11.27
N VAL A 558 -3.64 8.78 -12.05
CA VAL A 558 -2.60 7.80 -11.76
C VAL A 558 -2.07 7.98 -10.33
N TRP A 559 -1.76 9.20 -9.94
CA TRP A 559 -1.26 9.52 -8.60
C TRP A 559 -2.30 9.34 -7.52
N GLY A 560 -3.56 9.64 -7.78
CA GLY A 560 -4.66 9.44 -6.84
C GLY A 560 -4.90 7.96 -6.52
N ILE A 561 -4.88 7.10 -7.54
CA ILE A 561 -4.99 5.65 -7.37
C ILE A 561 -3.79 5.12 -6.56
N LYS A 562 -2.59 5.56 -6.86
CA LYS A 562 -1.39 5.15 -6.13
C LYS A 562 -1.42 5.57 -4.67
N GLN A 563 -1.85 6.77 -4.36
CA GLN A 563 -2.03 7.24 -2.99
C GLN A 563 -3.03 6.36 -2.21
N LEU A 564 -4.14 5.99 -2.82
CA LEU A 564 -5.12 5.09 -2.19
C LEU A 564 -4.52 3.69 -1.96
N GLN A 565 -3.81 3.14 -2.93
CA GLN A 565 -3.15 1.84 -2.80
C GLN A 565 -2.12 1.82 -1.67
N THR A 566 -1.29 2.85 -1.57
CA THR A 566 -0.26 2.95 -0.51
C THR A 566 -0.87 3.03 0.88
N ARG A 567 -1.98 3.73 1.04
CA ARG A 567 -2.70 3.87 2.31
C ARG A 567 -3.32 2.55 2.76
N VAL A 568 -4.04 1.90 1.85
CA VAL A 568 -4.65 0.59 2.14
C VAL A 568 -3.57 -0.42 2.52
N LEU A 569 -2.47 -0.46 1.79
CA LEU A 569 -1.35 -1.34 2.05
C LEU A 569 -0.72 -1.09 3.43
N ALA A 570 -0.52 0.17 3.81
CA ALA A 570 0.04 0.53 5.11
C ALA A 570 -0.86 0.08 6.28
N ILE A 571 -2.17 0.31 6.16
CA ILE A 571 -3.15 -0.10 7.17
C ILE A 571 -3.23 -1.63 7.27
N GLU A 572 -3.33 -2.32 6.14
CA GLU A 572 -3.41 -3.78 6.08
C GLU A 572 -2.21 -4.43 6.78
N ARG A 573 -1.03 -3.92 6.48
CA ARG A 573 0.21 -4.42 7.06
C ARG A 573 0.30 -4.19 8.56
N TYR A 574 -0.04 -3.00 9.03
CA TYR A 574 -0.09 -2.70 10.45
C TYR A 574 -1.09 -3.59 11.20
N LEU A 575 -2.28 -3.76 10.64
CA LEU A 575 -3.31 -4.61 11.25
C LEU A 575 -2.87 -6.08 11.29
N LYS A 576 -2.18 -6.57 10.27
CA LYS A 576 -1.63 -7.93 10.26
C LYS A 576 -0.62 -8.15 11.39
N ASP A 577 0.30 -7.21 11.59
CA ASP A 577 1.26 -7.28 12.69
C ASP A 577 0.58 -7.20 14.05
N GLN A 578 -0.40 -6.32 14.22
CA GLN A 578 -1.17 -6.22 15.45
C GLN A 578 -2.02 -7.48 15.73
N GLN A 579 -2.54 -8.11 14.68
CA GLN A 579 -3.25 -9.38 14.77
C GLN A 579 -2.35 -10.50 15.30
N LEU A 580 -1.14 -10.62 14.78
CA LEU A 580 -0.17 -11.61 15.27
C LEU A 580 0.20 -11.37 16.73
N LEU A 581 0.48 -10.12 17.09
CA LEU A 581 0.74 -9.75 18.48
C LEU A 581 -0.46 -10.05 19.40
N GLY A 582 -1.68 -9.83 18.93
CA GLY A 582 -2.91 -10.16 19.63
C GLY A 582 -3.07 -11.67 19.87
N ILE A 583 -2.81 -12.49 18.85
CA ILE A 583 -2.86 -13.96 18.93
C ILE A 583 -1.85 -14.49 19.97
N TRP A 584 -0.69 -13.85 20.12
CA TRP A 584 0.35 -14.24 21.08
C TRP A 584 0.16 -13.63 22.48
N GLY A 585 -0.90 -12.85 22.69
CA GLY A 585 -1.13 -12.14 23.96
C GLY A 585 -0.15 -11.01 24.22
N CYS A 586 0.39 -10.41 23.17
CA CYS A 586 1.40 -9.35 23.19
C CYS A 586 0.83 -8.00 22.73
N SER A 587 -0.47 -7.84 22.66
CA SER A 587 -1.12 -6.62 22.17
C SER A 587 -0.68 -5.39 22.98
N GLY A 588 -0.27 -4.33 22.29
CA GLY A 588 0.14 -3.07 22.91
C GLY A 588 1.51 -3.10 23.62
N LYS A 589 2.25 -4.20 23.54
CA LYS A 589 3.59 -4.33 24.15
C LYS A 589 4.67 -4.23 23.07
N LEU A 590 5.74 -3.49 23.36
CA LEU A 590 6.94 -3.45 22.51
C LEU A 590 7.87 -4.63 22.77
N ILE A 591 7.98 -5.04 24.03
CA ILE A 591 8.73 -6.21 24.45
C ILE A 591 7.75 -7.09 25.22
N CYS A 592 7.59 -8.33 24.75
CA CYS A 592 6.64 -9.27 25.32
C CYS A 592 7.33 -10.59 25.61
N THR A 593 7.40 -10.93 26.89
CA THR A 593 7.89 -12.24 27.32
C THR A 593 6.86 -13.33 27.03
N THR A 594 7.30 -14.52 26.74
CA THR A 594 6.43 -15.68 26.46
C THR A 594 6.77 -16.87 27.34
N ALA A 595 5.94 -17.88 27.30
CA ALA A 595 6.14 -19.14 27.99
C ALA A 595 6.74 -20.25 27.10
N VAL A 596 7.15 -19.92 25.87
CA VAL A 596 7.76 -20.85 24.94
C VAL A 596 9.26 -20.98 25.25
N PRO A 597 9.78 -22.18 25.56
CA PRO A 597 11.19 -22.37 25.81
C PRO A 597 11.99 -22.23 24.50
N TRP A 598 13.18 -21.64 24.59
CA TRP A 598 14.09 -21.56 23.45
C TRP A 598 14.70 -22.93 23.16
N ASN A 599 14.65 -23.37 21.92
CA ASN A 599 15.25 -24.61 21.51
C ASN A 599 16.67 -24.35 20.95
N ALA A 600 17.65 -25.05 21.49
CA ALA A 600 19.03 -24.94 21.05
C ALA A 600 19.25 -25.33 19.56
N SER A 601 18.34 -26.07 18.95
CA SER A 601 18.39 -26.38 17.51
C SER A 601 18.13 -25.15 16.63
N TRP A 602 17.47 -24.11 17.14
CA TRP A 602 17.23 -22.86 16.40
C TRP A 602 18.49 -21.99 16.36
N SER A 603 19.16 -21.85 17.47
CA SER A 603 20.47 -21.25 17.61
C SER A 603 21.09 -21.73 18.95
N ASN A 604 22.32 -22.19 18.88
CA ASN A 604 23.08 -22.62 20.06
C ASN A 604 24.09 -21.54 20.54
N ARG A 605 24.01 -20.33 20.00
CA ARG A 605 24.85 -19.22 20.42
C ARG A 605 24.60 -18.86 21.89
N SER A 606 25.64 -18.40 22.57
CA SER A 606 25.49 -17.89 23.93
C SER A 606 24.60 -16.63 23.95
N HIS A 607 23.94 -16.40 25.06
CA HIS A 607 23.13 -15.20 25.25
C HIS A 607 23.95 -13.93 25.05
N ASP A 608 25.16 -13.89 25.54
CA ASP A 608 26.05 -12.74 25.39
C ASP A 608 26.49 -12.50 23.94
N ASP A 609 26.76 -13.56 23.19
CA ASP A 609 27.08 -13.44 21.77
C ASP A 609 25.92 -12.87 20.95
N ILE A 610 24.70 -13.29 21.24
CA ILE A 610 23.51 -12.80 20.55
C ILE A 610 23.29 -11.31 20.84
N TRP A 611 23.33 -10.93 22.11
CA TRP A 611 22.94 -9.57 22.53
C TRP A 611 24.03 -8.51 22.42
N ASN A 612 25.30 -8.91 22.55
CA ASN A 612 26.44 -7.97 22.57
C ASN A 612 27.25 -7.94 21.28
N ASN A 613 27.17 -8.97 20.44
CA ASN A 613 28.03 -9.11 19.26
C ASN A 613 27.29 -9.15 17.93
N MET A 614 25.96 -9.28 17.93
CA MET A 614 25.16 -9.37 16.72
C MET A 614 24.22 -8.17 16.59
N THR A 615 23.94 -7.82 15.33
CA THR A 615 22.84 -6.89 14.99
C THR A 615 21.55 -7.65 14.77
N TRP A 616 20.40 -6.96 14.84
CA TRP A 616 19.10 -7.56 14.55
C TRP A 616 19.00 -8.12 13.14
N MET A 617 19.64 -7.47 12.16
CA MET A 617 19.68 -7.96 10.78
C MET A 617 20.40 -9.30 10.65
N GLN A 618 21.54 -9.45 11.32
CA GLN A 618 22.30 -10.70 11.32
C GLN A 618 21.53 -11.82 12.02
N TRP A 619 20.90 -11.50 13.15
CA TRP A 619 20.09 -12.42 13.92
C TRP A 619 18.86 -12.90 13.13
N ASP A 620 18.15 -12.01 12.48
CA ASP A 620 16.98 -12.33 11.64
C ASP A 620 17.34 -13.31 10.51
N ARG A 621 18.49 -13.13 9.86
CA ARG A 621 18.98 -14.06 8.85
C ARG A 621 19.24 -15.44 9.42
N GLU A 622 19.82 -15.53 10.62
CA GLU A 622 20.16 -16.81 11.26
C GLU A 622 18.90 -17.60 11.64
N ILE A 623 17.86 -16.94 12.17
CA ILE A 623 16.64 -17.61 12.63
C ILE A 623 15.52 -17.67 11.59
N SER A 624 15.72 -17.14 10.40
CA SER A 624 14.66 -17.00 9.37
C SER A 624 13.97 -18.33 9.03
N ASN A 625 14.70 -19.42 9.01
CA ASN A 625 14.16 -20.75 8.73
C ASN A 625 13.25 -21.30 9.84
N TYR A 626 13.39 -20.81 11.05
CA TYR A 626 12.66 -21.27 12.23
C TYR A 626 11.51 -20.34 12.63
N THR A 627 11.40 -19.18 12.03
CA THR A 627 10.44 -18.13 12.37
C THR A 627 8.99 -18.66 12.36
N ASN A 628 8.60 -19.37 11.31
CA ASN A 628 7.24 -19.91 11.20
C ASN A 628 6.96 -20.99 12.26
N THR A 629 7.96 -21.80 12.59
CA THR A 629 7.85 -22.80 13.66
C THR A 629 7.66 -22.13 15.02
N ILE A 630 8.42 -21.08 15.28
CA ILE A 630 8.33 -20.30 16.52
C ILE A 630 6.98 -19.59 16.61
N TYR A 631 6.47 -19.01 15.53
CA TYR A 631 5.16 -18.36 15.48
C TYR A 631 4.02 -19.33 15.81
N ARG A 632 4.08 -20.54 15.27
CA ARG A 632 3.11 -21.59 15.61
C ARG A 632 3.18 -21.98 17.09
N LEU A 633 4.37 -22.14 17.65
CA LEU A 633 4.54 -22.45 19.06
C LEU A 633 4.06 -21.33 19.98
N LEU A 634 4.21 -20.07 19.57
CA LEU A 634 3.67 -18.91 20.30
C LEU A 634 2.15 -18.92 20.33
N GLU A 635 1.52 -19.23 19.22
CA GLU A 635 0.07 -19.34 19.11
C GLU A 635 -0.46 -20.52 19.96
N GLU A 636 0.18 -21.68 19.87
CA GLU A 636 -0.19 -22.86 20.67
C GLU A 636 -0.04 -22.60 22.17
N SER A 637 1.07 -21.94 22.57
CA SER A 637 1.31 -21.56 23.96
C SER A 637 0.27 -20.59 24.51
N GLN A 638 -0.09 -19.59 23.73
CA GLN A 638 -1.12 -18.63 24.12
C GLN A 638 -2.50 -19.28 24.24
N ASN A 639 -2.86 -20.15 23.30
CA ASN A 639 -4.10 -20.91 23.36
C ASN A 639 -4.16 -21.81 24.61
N GLN A 640 -3.03 -22.43 24.97
CA GLN A 640 -2.93 -23.22 26.19
C GLN A 640 -3.05 -22.36 27.46
N GLN A 641 -2.42 -21.20 27.47
CA GLN A 641 -2.51 -20.24 28.57
C GLN A 641 -3.94 -19.75 28.77
N GLU A 642 -4.64 -19.38 27.69
CA GLU A 642 -6.04 -18.97 27.76
C GLU A 642 -6.98 -20.08 28.27
N ARG A 643 -6.70 -21.33 27.89
CA ARG A 643 -7.43 -22.47 28.47
C ARG A 643 -7.16 -22.62 29.97
N ASN A 644 -5.88 -22.52 30.36
CA ASN A 644 -5.50 -22.61 31.78
C ASN A 644 -6.10 -21.45 32.59
N GLU A 645 -6.15 -20.23 32.08
CA GLU A 645 -6.81 -19.09 32.74
C GLU A 645 -8.33 -19.31 32.88
N LYS A 646 -8.97 -19.82 31.84
CA LYS A 646 -10.40 -20.17 31.90
C LYS A 646 -10.66 -21.28 32.93
N ASP A 647 -9.78 -22.27 33.00
CA ASP A 647 -9.88 -23.35 33.97
C ASP A 647 -9.65 -22.85 35.42
N LEU A 648 -8.68 -21.92 35.60
CA LEU A 648 -8.47 -21.26 36.90
C LEU A 648 -9.64 -20.37 37.32
N LEU A 649 -10.20 -19.57 36.40
CA LEU A 649 -11.40 -18.76 36.67
C LEU A 649 -12.62 -19.65 36.96
N ALA A 650 -12.72 -20.80 36.32
CA ALA A 650 -13.73 -21.80 36.67
C ALA A 650 -13.54 -22.35 38.10
N LEU A 651 -12.29 -22.60 38.51
CA LEU A 651 -11.96 -23.02 39.87
C LEU A 651 -12.26 -21.93 40.93
N ASP A 652 -11.96 -20.65 40.61
CA ASP A 652 -12.32 -19.52 41.48
C ASP A 652 -13.85 -19.36 41.64
N SER A 653 -14.59 -19.61 40.56
CA SER A 653 -16.06 -19.65 40.61
C SER A 653 -16.57 -20.79 41.52
N TRP A 654 -15.82 -21.90 41.57
CA TRP A 654 -16.10 -23.00 42.52
C TRP A 654 -15.77 -22.62 43.96
N GLY A 655 -14.68 -21.87 44.20
CA GLY A 655 -14.36 -21.31 45.52
C GLY A 655 -15.45 -20.39 46.04
N ASN A 656 -16.05 -19.57 45.18
CA ASN A 656 -17.22 -18.75 45.51
C ASN A 656 -18.49 -19.58 45.72
N LEU A 657 -18.65 -20.74 45.06
CA LEU A 657 -19.72 -21.68 45.29
C LEU A 657 -19.58 -22.34 46.67
N TRP A 658 -18.36 -22.69 47.12
CA TRP A 658 -18.10 -23.22 48.45
C TRP A 658 -18.35 -22.17 49.55
N ASN A 659 -18.04 -20.91 49.33
CA ASN A 659 -18.43 -19.81 50.23
C ASN A 659 -19.94 -19.57 50.27
N TRP A 660 -20.66 -19.88 49.19
CA TRP A 660 -22.12 -19.85 49.11
C TRP A 660 -22.76 -21.03 49.89
N PHE A 661 -22.07 -22.19 49.98
CA PHE A 661 -22.41 -23.38 50.77
C PHE A 661 -21.92 -23.31 52.24
N SER A 662 -21.41 -22.13 52.70
CA SER A 662 -21.10 -22.02 54.12
C SER A 662 -22.34 -22.34 54.96
N ILE A 663 -22.20 -23.21 55.97
CA ILE A 663 -23.29 -23.83 56.74
C ILE A 663 -24.24 -22.79 57.33
N THR A 664 -23.75 -21.60 57.61
CA THR A 664 -24.56 -20.48 58.13
C THR A 664 -25.55 -19.88 57.17
N ASN A 665 -25.18 -19.79 55.87
CA ASN A 665 -26.04 -19.28 54.78
C ASN A 665 -27.03 -20.38 54.33
N TRP A 666 -26.63 -21.66 54.37
CA TRP A 666 -27.46 -22.76 53.91
C TRP A 666 -28.67 -22.96 54.84
N LEU A 667 -28.48 -22.85 56.21
CA LEU A 667 -29.55 -22.86 57.18
C LEU A 667 -30.54 -21.70 56.95
N TRP A 668 -30.08 -20.52 56.51
CA TRP A 668 -30.96 -19.39 56.24
C TRP A 668 -31.82 -19.65 54.99
N TYR A 669 -31.25 -20.20 53.92
CA TYR A 669 -31.98 -20.58 52.75
C TYR A 669 -32.95 -21.71 52.93
N ILE A 670 -32.60 -22.70 53.73
CA ILE A 670 -33.56 -23.76 54.14
C ILE A 670 -34.72 -23.16 54.92
N LYS A 671 -34.47 -22.21 55.81
CA LYS A 671 -35.49 -21.53 56.59
C LYS A 671 -36.46 -20.74 55.69
N ILE A 672 -35.97 -20.04 54.71
CA ILE A 672 -36.73 -19.33 53.65
C ILE A 672 -37.54 -20.33 52.81
N PHE A 673 -36.91 -21.40 52.38
CA PHE A 673 -37.58 -22.44 51.58
C PHE A 673 -38.73 -23.10 52.32
N ILE A 674 -38.54 -23.43 53.62
CA ILE A 674 -39.61 -23.97 54.50
C ILE A 674 -40.72 -22.94 54.74
N MET A 675 -40.39 -21.64 54.85
CA MET A 675 -41.40 -20.58 55.00
C MET A 675 -42.23 -20.42 53.74
N ILE A 676 -41.58 -20.45 52.52
CA ILE A 676 -42.28 -20.33 51.23
C ILE A 676 -43.17 -21.55 50.99
N VAL A 677 -42.67 -22.75 51.24
CA VAL A 677 -43.41 -23.98 51.05
C VAL A 677 -44.56 -24.08 52.11
N GLY A 678 -44.27 -23.69 53.32
CA GLY A 678 -45.31 -23.63 54.40
C GLY A 678 -46.36 -22.57 54.11
N GLY A 679 -46.00 -21.43 53.56
CA GLY A 679 -46.92 -20.38 53.11
C GLY A 679 -47.79 -20.82 51.93
N LEU A 680 -47.21 -21.52 50.96
CA LEU A 680 -47.94 -22.06 49.81
C LEU A 680 -48.92 -23.15 50.20
N ILE A 681 -48.51 -24.05 51.13
CA ILE A 681 -49.43 -25.06 51.71
C ILE A 681 -50.50 -24.40 52.54
N GLY A 682 -50.19 -23.36 53.34
CA GLY A 682 -51.19 -22.58 54.11
C GLY A 682 -52.23 -21.91 53.20
N LEU A 683 -51.79 -21.28 52.11
CA LEU A 683 -52.62 -20.69 51.05
C LEU A 683 -53.53 -21.76 50.44
N ARG A 684 -52.98 -22.94 50.14
CA ARG A 684 -53.77 -24.03 49.56
C ARG A 684 -54.87 -24.50 50.52
N ILE A 685 -54.55 -24.59 51.80
CA ILE A 685 -55.51 -24.96 52.86
C ILE A 685 -56.57 -23.86 52.98
N ILE A 686 -56.20 -22.58 52.97
CA ILE A 686 -57.14 -21.46 53.03
C ILE A 686 -58.06 -21.48 51.82
N PHE A 687 -57.56 -21.70 50.62
CA PHE A 687 -58.35 -21.80 49.38
C PHE A 687 -59.25 -23.04 49.40
N ALA A 688 -58.76 -24.15 49.94
CA ALA A 688 -59.61 -25.35 50.14
C ALA A 688 -60.74 -25.10 51.11
N VAL A 689 -60.47 -24.45 52.26
CA VAL A 689 -61.48 -24.06 53.23
C VAL A 689 -62.49 -23.05 52.67
N LEU A 690 -62.00 -22.02 51.93
CA LEU A 690 -62.85 -21.05 51.26
C LEU A 690 -63.69 -21.72 50.17
N SER A 691 -63.21 -22.72 49.49
CA SER A 691 -63.91 -23.49 48.48
C SER A 691 -65.02 -24.35 49.17
N ILE A 692 -64.75 -24.90 50.37
CA ILE A 692 -65.73 -25.65 51.15
C ILE A 692 -66.80 -24.72 51.71
N VAL A 693 -66.39 -23.56 52.24
CA VAL A 693 -67.34 -22.54 52.74
C VAL A 693 -68.19 -21.97 51.61
N ASN A 694 -67.65 -21.77 50.41
CA ASN A 694 -68.41 -21.32 49.28
C ASN A 694 -69.37 -22.42 48.78
N ARG A 695 -69.03 -23.72 48.85
CA ARG A 695 -69.90 -24.82 48.51
C ARG A 695 -71.01 -24.93 49.52
N VAL A 696 -70.77 -24.67 50.82
CA VAL A 696 -71.82 -24.71 51.85
C VAL A 696 -72.75 -23.48 51.73
N ARG A 697 -72.29 -22.36 51.21
CA ARG A 697 -73.15 -21.14 51.05
C ARG A 697 -73.99 -21.16 49.80
N GLN A 698 -73.69 -22.04 48.81
CA GLN A 698 -74.49 -22.25 47.58
C GLN A 698 -75.26 -23.59 47.71
N GLY A 699 -76.07 -23.68 48.83
CA GLY A 699 -77.06 -24.71 48.89
C GLY A 699 -78.26 -24.42 48.02
N TYR A 700 -78.64 -25.42 47.28
CA TYR A 700 -79.91 -25.63 46.57
C TYR A 700 -80.18 -24.77 45.27
N SER A 701 -80.17 -25.32 44.13
CA SER A 701 -81.25 -25.93 43.37
C SER A 701 -80.88 -26.32 41.93
N PRO A 702 -81.68 -27.13 41.22
CA PRO A 702 -81.12 -28.22 40.47
C PRO A 702 -81.13 -28.04 38.91
N LEU A 703 -80.39 -28.93 38.30
CA LEU A 703 -80.60 -29.54 36.97
C LEU A 703 -81.19 -28.72 35.81
N SER A 704 -80.51 -28.53 34.81
CA SER A 704 -80.92 -29.07 33.50
C SER A 704 -79.75 -29.27 32.51
N PHE A 705 -79.79 -30.41 31.99
CA PHE A 705 -79.07 -30.92 30.86
C PHE A 705 -79.27 -30.04 29.59
N GLN A 706 -78.23 -29.85 28.83
CA GLN A 706 -78.14 -30.31 27.42
C GLN A 706 -76.84 -29.92 26.73
N THR A 707 -76.13 -30.90 26.31
CA THR A 707 -75.25 -30.98 25.20
C THR A 707 -76.06 -31.14 23.89
N PRO A 708 -75.52 -31.20 22.69
CA PRO A 708 -74.21 -30.93 22.13
C PRO A 708 -74.19 -30.21 20.72
N THR A 709 -72.99 -29.85 20.29
CA THR A 709 -72.42 -29.78 18.89
C THR A 709 -73.31 -30.02 17.66
N PRO A 710 -73.00 -29.72 16.37
CA PRO A 710 -71.71 -29.39 15.87
C PRO A 710 -71.72 -28.31 14.70
N ASN A 711 -70.49 -27.99 14.23
CA ASN A 711 -70.09 -27.47 12.91
C ASN A 711 -70.97 -27.88 11.71
N PRO A 712 -70.90 -27.35 10.49
CA PRO A 712 -69.79 -26.57 9.85
C PRO A 712 -70.23 -25.61 8.71
N ARG A 713 -69.22 -25.00 8.11
CA ARG A 713 -69.06 -24.61 6.68
C ARG A 713 -69.69 -23.34 6.14
N GLU A 714 -68.81 -22.64 5.59
CA GLU A 714 -68.74 -22.16 4.15
C GLU A 714 -69.31 -20.81 3.82
N ALA A 715 -68.36 -20.08 3.34
CA ALA A 715 -68.34 -19.40 2.03
C ALA A 715 -68.85 -18.00 1.90
N ASP A 716 -67.96 -17.31 1.41
CA ASP A 716 -67.99 -16.38 0.25
C ASP A 716 -68.56 -14.96 0.38
N ARG A 717 -67.66 -14.09 0.04
CA ARG A 717 -67.74 -13.01 -0.93
C ARG A 717 -68.33 -11.64 -0.55
N LEU A 718 -67.45 -10.75 -0.92
CA LEU A 718 -67.69 -9.49 -1.62
C LEU A 718 -68.25 -8.27 -0.86
N GLY A 719 -67.40 -7.25 -0.86
CA GLY A 719 -67.85 -5.98 -1.45
C GLY A 719 -68.08 -4.86 -0.50
N GLY A 720 -67.11 -3.94 -0.52
CA GLY A 720 -67.52 -2.61 -0.92
C GLY A 720 -67.89 -1.59 0.16
N ILE A 721 -67.05 -0.61 0.25
CA ILE A 721 -67.41 0.84 0.25
C ILE A 721 -67.89 1.47 1.53
N GLU A 722 -67.06 2.45 1.99
CA GLU A 722 -67.24 3.81 2.50
C GLU A 722 -68.41 4.06 3.48
N GLU A 723 -68.16 4.70 4.58
CA GLU A 723 -68.26 6.11 4.87
C GLU A 723 -68.25 6.42 6.37
N GLU A 724 -67.82 7.61 6.62
CA GLU A 724 -67.66 8.44 7.81
C GLU A 724 -68.83 8.36 8.85
N GLY A 725 -68.40 8.66 10.07
CA GLY A 725 -69.31 9.33 10.99
C GLY A 725 -69.23 8.94 12.44
N GLY A 726 -68.50 9.76 13.18
CA GLY A 726 -68.75 10.15 14.57
C GLY A 726 -69.24 9.12 15.57
N GLU A 727 -68.41 8.92 16.59
CA GLU A 727 -68.94 9.13 17.96
C GLU A 727 -67.84 8.93 19.02
N GLN A 728 -67.42 10.05 19.54
CA GLN A 728 -66.76 10.10 20.87
C GLN A 728 -67.83 9.73 21.91
N ASP A 729 -67.56 8.78 22.73
CA ASP A 729 -67.99 8.69 24.14
C ASP A 729 -68.25 7.27 24.68
N ARG A 730 -67.36 6.32 24.35
CA ARG A 730 -67.41 5.01 25.04
C ARG A 730 -66.06 4.44 25.49
N THR A 731 -65.02 5.24 25.44
CA THR A 731 -63.65 4.77 25.63
C THR A 731 -63.08 5.00 27.05
N ARG A 732 -63.86 5.57 27.99
CA ARG A 732 -63.33 5.90 29.32
C ARG A 732 -63.50 4.80 30.37
N SER A 733 -64.46 3.93 30.22
CA SER A 733 -64.62 2.79 31.20
C SER A 733 -63.84 1.54 30.84
N ILE A 734 -63.51 1.37 29.55
CA ILE A 734 -62.70 0.21 29.06
C ILE A 734 -61.18 0.40 29.32
N ARG A 735 -60.70 1.64 29.45
CA ARG A 735 -59.31 1.90 29.75
C ARG A 735 -58.87 1.59 31.19
N LEU A 736 -59.77 1.66 32.16
CA LEU A 736 -59.47 1.36 33.55
C LEU A 736 -59.39 -0.13 33.81
N VAL A 737 -60.19 -0.93 33.14
CA VAL A 737 -60.18 -2.41 33.28
C VAL A 737 -58.99 -3.00 32.51
N ASN A 738 -58.64 -2.44 31.32
CA ASN A 738 -57.49 -2.89 30.58
C ASN A 738 -56.16 -2.46 31.23
N GLY A 739 -56.13 -1.36 31.98
CA GLY A 739 -54.94 -0.91 32.72
C GLY A 739 -54.63 -1.84 33.89
N PHE A 740 -55.64 -2.29 34.60
CA PHE A 740 -55.47 -3.23 35.74
C PHE A 740 -55.08 -4.64 35.28
N LEU A 741 -55.67 -5.12 34.20
CA LEU A 741 -55.29 -6.39 33.57
C LEU A 741 -53.86 -6.34 32.96
N ALA A 742 -53.46 -5.19 32.42
CA ALA A 742 -52.11 -5.01 31.89
C ALA A 742 -51.06 -4.99 33.00
N LEU A 743 -51.33 -4.36 34.15
CA LEU A 743 -50.45 -4.37 35.33
C LEU A 743 -50.34 -5.77 35.95
N ALA A 744 -51.46 -6.49 36.09
CA ALA A 744 -51.46 -7.87 36.57
C ALA A 744 -50.74 -8.82 35.57
N TRP A 745 -50.85 -8.54 34.28
CA TRP A 745 -50.17 -9.32 33.26
C TRP A 745 -48.66 -9.06 33.20
N ASP A 746 -48.22 -7.83 33.44
CA ASP A 746 -46.81 -7.48 33.54
C ASP A 746 -46.15 -8.06 34.81
N ASP A 747 -46.84 -8.10 35.92
CA ASP A 747 -46.35 -8.78 37.13
C ASP A 747 -46.28 -10.29 36.94
N LEU A 748 -47.27 -10.90 36.28
CA LEU A 748 -47.25 -12.31 35.93
C LEU A 748 -46.13 -12.65 34.93
N ARG A 749 -45.88 -11.76 33.97
CA ARG A 749 -44.83 -11.87 32.99
C ARG A 749 -43.44 -11.74 33.60
N SER A 750 -43.25 -10.80 34.53
CA SER A 750 -41.99 -10.64 35.29
C SER A 750 -41.71 -11.85 36.17
N LEU A 751 -42.74 -12.44 36.77
CA LEU A 751 -42.64 -13.69 37.57
C LEU A 751 -42.31 -14.91 36.69
N CYS A 752 -42.95 -15.01 35.50
CA CYS A 752 -42.64 -16.03 34.53
C CYS A 752 -41.21 -15.91 33.98
N LEU A 753 -40.75 -14.69 33.70
CA LEU A 753 -39.38 -14.43 33.24
C LEU A 753 -38.36 -14.74 34.31
N PHE A 754 -38.62 -14.37 35.58
CA PHE A 754 -37.78 -14.72 36.72
C PHE A 754 -37.71 -16.24 36.93
N SER A 755 -38.84 -16.93 36.86
CA SER A 755 -38.90 -18.38 36.91
C SER A 755 -38.18 -19.05 35.77
N TYR A 756 -38.32 -18.51 34.55
CA TYR A 756 -37.63 -18.98 33.34
C TYR A 756 -36.11 -18.82 33.46
N HIS A 757 -35.63 -17.68 33.94
CA HIS A 757 -34.19 -17.45 34.12
C HIS A 757 -33.60 -18.39 35.17
N ARG A 758 -34.33 -18.63 36.29
CA ARG A 758 -33.92 -19.60 37.33
C ARG A 758 -33.93 -21.04 36.81
N LEU A 759 -34.96 -21.41 36.05
CA LEU A 759 -35.06 -22.75 35.45
C LEU A 759 -33.93 -22.95 34.39
N ARG A 760 -33.66 -21.92 33.60
CA ARG A 760 -32.55 -21.93 32.63
C ARG A 760 -31.20 -22.10 33.32
N ASP A 761 -30.94 -21.34 34.39
CA ASP A 761 -29.68 -21.42 35.14
C ASP A 761 -29.52 -22.79 35.82
N PHE A 762 -30.62 -23.35 36.30
CA PHE A 762 -30.66 -24.72 36.88
C PHE A 762 -30.37 -25.77 35.78
N ILE A 763 -30.98 -25.65 34.60
CA ILE A 763 -30.73 -26.57 33.48
C ILE A 763 -29.27 -26.46 33.00
N LEU A 764 -28.69 -25.25 33.01
CA LEU A 764 -27.28 -25.07 32.67
C LEU A 764 -26.32 -25.67 33.70
N VAL A 765 -26.67 -25.61 34.98
CA VAL A 765 -25.90 -26.25 36.06
C VAL A 765 -26.01 -27.77 35.96
N VAL A 766 -27.21 -28.30 35.71
CA VAL A 766 -27.45 -29.74 35.52
C VAL A 766 -26.72 -30.24 34.25
N ALA A 767 -26.76 -29.46 33.15
CA ALA A 767 -26.05 -29.81 31.92
C ALA A 767 -24.53 -29.86 32.12
N ARG A 768 -23.98 -28.91 32.91
CA ARG A 768 -22.54 -28.92 33.29
C ARG A 768 -22.19 -30.07 34.22
N ALA A 769 -23.07 -30.40 35.18
CA ALA A 769 -22.86 -31.54 36.05
C ALA A 769 -22.90 -32.87 35.28
N VAL A 770 -23.80 -33.01 34.32
CA VAL A 770 -23.89 -34.17 33.43
C VAL A 770 -22.69 -34.26 32.51
N GLU A 771 -22.20 -33.12 32.05
CA GLU A 771 -20.97 -33.05 31.22
C GLU A 771 -19.73 -33.49 32.03
N LEU A 772 -19.59 -33.05 33.26
CA LEU A 772 -18.53 -33.46 34.19
C LEU A 772 -18.59 -34.93 34.58
N LEU A 773 -19.79 -35.43 34.86
CA LEU A 773 -20.04 -36.86 35.11
C LEU A 773 -19.82 -37.71 33.85
N GLY A 774 -20.23 -37.20 32.67
CA GLY A 774 -20.00 -37.82 31.38
C GLY A 774 -18.50 -37.96 31.04
N ARG A 775 -17.71 -36.93 31.32
CA ARG A 775 -16.24 -36.99 31.14
C ARG A 775 -15.54 -37.97 32.09
N SER A 776 -16.09 -38.15 33.29
CA SER A 776 -15.56 -39.11 34.28
C SER A 776 -15.91 -40.55 33.91
N LEU A 777 -17.11 -40.80 33.39
CA LEU A 777 -17.57 -42.11 32.94
C LEU A 777 -17.04 -42.57 31.57
N LEU A 778 -16.70 -41.64 30.71
CA LEU A 778 -16.27 -41.91 29.33
C LEU A 778 -14.81 -42.37 29.15
N ARG A 779 -13.97 -42.32 30.20
CA ARG A 779 -12.66 -42.98 30.16
C ARG A 779 -12.73 -44.50 30.04
N GLY A 780 -13.94 -45.09 30.19
CA GLY A 780 -14.19 -46.53 30.13
C GLY A 780 -14.95 -47.05 28.90
N LEU A 781 -15.56 -46.21 28.05
CA LEU A 781 -16.45 -46.72 26.98
C LEU A 781 -16.16 -46.03 25.60
N GLN A 782 -15.25 -46.61 24.86
CA GLN A 782 -14.81 -46.12 23.55
C GLN A 782 -15.84 -46.28 22.40
N LYS A 783 -16.99 -46.88 22.56
CA LYS A 783 -17.94 -47.15 21.48
C LYS A 783 -19.20 -46.28 21.39
N GLY A 784 -19.42 -45.37 22.40
CA GLY A 784 -20.54 -44.44 22.39
C GLY A 784 -20.18 -42.99 22.00
N TRP A 785 -18.96 -42.74 21.62
CA TRP A 785 -18.33 -41.42 21.50
C TRP A 785 -18.88 -40.53 20.38
N GLU A 786 -19.28 -41.11 19.24
CA GLU A 786 -19.70 -40.30 18.09
C GLU A 786 -21.07 -39.62 18.26
N ALA A 787 -22.04 -40.30 18.89
CA ALA A 787 -23.35 -39.72 19.16
C ALA A 787 -23.33 -38.59 20.21
N LEU A 788 -22.41 -38.70 21.21
CA LEU A 788 -22.22 -37.68 22.26
C LEU A 788 -21.45 -36.47 21.76
N LYS A 789 -20.52 -36.64 20.77
CA LYS A 789 -19.82 -35.57 20.12
C LYS A 789 -20.77 -34.70 19.29
N TYR A 790 -21.78 -35.30 18.71
CA TYR A 790 -22.81 -34.61 17.95
C TYR A 790 -23.71 -33.75 18.85
N LEU A 791 -24.09 -34.28 20.01
CA LEU A 791 -24.84 -33.54 21.02
C LEU A 791 -24.03 -32.42 21.69
N GLY A 792 -22.73 -32.62 21.93
CA GLY A 792 -21.83 -31.60 22.46
C GLY A 792 -21.61 -30.44 21.47
N GLY A 793 -21.52 -30.71 20.17
CA GLY A 793 -21.48 -29.70 19.14
C GLY A 793 -22.75 -28.85 19.04
N LEU A 794 -23.92 -29.50 19.25
CA LEU A 794 -25.22 -28.84 19.27
C LEU A 794 -25.37 -27.85 20.43
N VAL A 795 -24.95 -28.26 21.62
CA VAL A 795 -24.99 -27.42 22.83
C VAL A 795 -23.99 -26.25 22.72
N GLN A 796 -22.83 -26.48 22.13
CA GLN A 796 -21.82 -25.45 21.93
C GLN A 796 -22.29 -24.41 20.89
N TYR A 797 -22.93 -24.85 19.84
CA TYR A 797 -23.52 -23.98 18.83
C TYR A 797 -24.62 -23.09 19.44
N TRP A 798 -25.51 -23.66 20.25
CA TRP A 798 -26.57 -22.93 20.93
C TRP A 798 -26.02 -21.92 21.94
N GLY A 799 -24.97 -22.27 22.67
CA GLY A 799 -24.29 -21.37 23.60
C GLY A 799 -23.65 -20.16 22.94
N LEU A 800 -23.06 -20.35 21.75
CA LEU A 800 -22.43 -19.30 20.96
C LEU A 800 -23.47 -18.34 20.36
N GLU A 801 -24.61 -18.85 19.90
CA GLU A 801 -25.67 -18.05 19.27
C GLU A 801 -26.41 -17.20 20.30
N LEU A 802 -26.65 -17.75 21.50
CA LEU A 802 -27.21 -17.00 22.63
C LEU A 802 -26.27 -15.91 23.13
N LYS A 803 -24.96 -16.18 23.14
CA LYS A 803 -23.93 -15.17 23.52
C LYS A 803 -23.89 -14.02 22.53
N LYS A 804 -23.95 -14.29 21.22
CA LYS A 804 -23.98 -13.27 20.19
C LYS A 804 -25.23 -12.39 20.27
N SER A 805 -26.37 -13.00 20.52
CA SER A 805 -27.64 -12.27 20.70
C SER A 805 -27.65 -11.38 21.94
N ALA A 806 -27.05 -11.85 23.05
CA ALA A 806 -26.93 -11.08 24.28
C ALA A 806 -25.95 -9.90 24.15
N ILE A 807 -24.82 -10.08 23.46
CA ILE A 807 -23.84 -9.01 23.20
C ILE A 807 -24.45 -7.93 22.29
N SER A 808 -25.17 -8.33 21.25
CA SER A 808 -25.88 -7.39 20.37
C SER A 808 -26.93 -6.56 21.12
N LEU A 809 -27.58 -7.15 22.10
CA LEU A 809 -28.54 -6.45 22.95
C LEU A 809 -27.88 -5.45 23.92
N LEU A 810 -26.72 -5.82 24.50
CA LEU A 810 -25.92 -4.94 25.37
C LEU A 810 -25.34 -3.75 24.60
N ASP A 811 -24.82 -3.96 23.41
CA ASP A 811 -24.30 -2.89 22.55
C ASP A 811 -25.41 -1.90 22.14
N THR A 812 -26.60 -2.42 21.83
CA THR A 812 -27.74 -1.57 21.45
C THR A 812 -28.26 -0.74 22.64
N THR A 813 -28.24 -1.29 23.84
CA THR A 813 -28.61 -0.55 25.05
C THR A 813 -27.56 0.47 25.49
N ALA A 814 -26.27 0.18 25.32
CA ALA A 814 -25.19 1.11 25.62
C ALA A 814 -25.22 2.35 24.72
N ILE A 815 -25.52 2.16 23.42
CA ILE A 815 -25.68 3.25 22.46
C ILE A 815 -26.91 4.13 22.79
N ALA A 816 -28.00 3.51 23.24
CA ALA A 816 -29.24 4.22 23.57
C ALA A 816 -29.13 5.09 24.82
N VAL A 817 -28.34 4.66 25.81
CA VAL A 817 -28.06 5.45 27.03
C VAL A 817 -27.18 6.67 26.74
N ALA A 818 -26.35 6.60 25.70
CA ALA A 818 -25.46 7.71 25.31
C ALA A 818 -26.17 8.83 24.53
N GLU A 819 -27.30 8.55 23.88
CA GLU A 819 -27.95 9.49 22.94
C GLU A 819 -29.25 10.19 23.42
N GLY A 820 -29.69 9.93 24.65
CA GLY A 820 -30.81 10.64 25.27
C GLY A 820 -32.18 9.98 25.12
N THR A 821 -33.16 10.47 25.90
CA THR A 821 -34.43 9.82 26.21
C THR A 821 -35.42 9.58 25.06
N ASP A 822 -35.29 10.30 23.94
CA ASP A 822 -36.23 10.17 22.81
C ASP A 822 -36.01 8.92 21.94
N ARG A 823 -34.85 8.30 22.03
CA ARG A 823 -34.53 7.06 21.30
C ARG A 823 -34.84 5.78 22.06
N ILE A 824 -35.11 5.88 23.35
CA ILE A 824 -35.42 4.70 24.19
C ILE A 824 -36.66 3.97 23.69
N ILE A 825 -37.67 4.67 23.20
CA ILE A 825 -38.90 4.07 22.67
C ILE A 825 -38.63 3.30 21.38
N ALA A 826 -37.78 3.81 20.51
CA ALA A 826 -37.39 3.12 19.27
C ALA A 826 -36.55 1.86 19.54
N VAL A 827 -35.69 1.89 20.57
CA VAL A 827 -34.88 0.75 21.00
C VAL A 827 -35.76 -0.34 21.61
N ILE A 828 -36.73 0.01 22.46
CA ILE A 828 -37.68 -0.96 23.04
C ILE A 828 -38.47 -1.66 21.92
N GLN A 829 -38.90 -0.92 20.90
CA GLN A 829 -39.53 -1.51 19.71
C GLN A 829 -38.59 -2.40 18.88
N GLY A 830 -37.30 -2.07 18.85
CA GLY A 830 -36.24 -2.87 18.22
C GLY A 830 -35.99 -4.18 18.98
N ILE A 831 -35.95 -4.11 20.30
CA ILE A 831 -35.81 -5.26 21.21
C ILE A 831 -37.01 -6.20 21.08
N CYS A 832 -38.20 -5.66 21.06
CA CYS A 832 -39.42 -6.48 20.88
C CYS A 832 -39.44 -7.18 19.51
N ARG A 833 -38.94 -6.54 18.47
CA ARG A 833 -38.80 -7.18 17.14
C ARG A 833 -37.72 -8.25 17.12
N ALA A 834 -36.57 -8.04 17.79
CA ALA A 834 -35.51 -9.02 17.90
C ALA A 834 -35.98 -10.29 18.67
N ILE A 835 -36.67 -10.10 19.78
CA ILE A 835 -37.25 -11.20 20.57
C ILE A 835 -38.29 -11.98 19.79
N ARG A 836 -39.12 -11.30 19.01
CA ARG A 836 -40.13 -11.93 18.14
C ARG A 836 -39.51 -12.77 17.01
N ASN A 837 -38.29 -12.46 16.60
CA ASN A 837 -37.60 -13.19 15.52
C ASN A 837 -36.71 -14.35 16.01
N ILE A 838 -36.48 -14.48 17.33
CA ILE A 838 -35.73 -15.61 17.92
C ILE A 838 -36.32 -16.97 17.54
N PRO A 839 -37.65 -17.20 17.61
CA PRO A 839 -38.21 -18.49 17.20
C PRO A 839 -38.03 -18.81 15.73
N ARG A 840 -38.02 -17.79 14.83
CA ARG A 840 -37.78 -17.97 13.40
C ARG A 840 -36.34 -18.37 13.09
N ARG A 841 -35.37 -17.76 13.76
CA ARG A 841 -33.95 -18.12 13.60
C ARG A 841 -33.62 -19.50 14.15
N ILE A 842 -34.27 -19.89 15.23
CA ILE A 842 -34.16 -21.25 15.79
C ILE A 842 -34.70 -22.28 14.81
N ARG A 843 -35.83 -22.00 14.13
CA ARG A 843 -36.42 -22.87 13.14
C ARG A 843 -35.56 -23.03 11.89
N GLN A 844 -34.97 -21.93 11.40
CA GLN A 844 -34.02 -21.94 10.26
C GLN A 844 -32.72 -22.69 10.58
N GLY A 845 -32.20 -22.60 11.80
CA GLY A 845 -31.06 -23.39 12.24
C GLY A 845 -31.35 -24.90 12.27
N PHE A 846 -32.58 -25.31 12.59
CA PHE A 846 -32.99 -26.71 12.53
C PHE A 846 -33.14 -27.22 11.09
N GLU A 847 -33.63 -26.40 10.18
CA GLU A 847 -33.77 -26.79 8.77
C GLU A 847 -32.40 -26.95 8.06
N THR A 848 -31.42 -26.18 8.45
CA THR A 848 -30.03 -26.27 7.92
C THR A 848 -29.20 -27.44 8.47
N ILE A 849 -29.62 -28.01 9.59
CA ILE A 849 -28.96 -29.19 10.19
C ILE A 849 -29.59 -30.51 9.68
N LEU A 850 -30.81 -30.46 9.14
CA LEU A 850 -31.54 -31.61 8.58
C LEU A 850 -31.33 -31.77 7.06
N GLN A 851 -30.70 -30.81 6.40
CA GLN A 851 -30.18 -30.96 5.04
C GLN A 851 -28.65 -31.29 5.08
#